data_e7440c682da8c812333b2f89f7ba4a33
#
_entry.id   e7440c682da8c812333b2f89f7ba4a33
#
_cell.length_a   1.000
_cell.length_b   1.000
_cell.length_c   1.000
_cell.angle_alpha   90.00
_cell.angle_beta   90.00
_cell.angle_gamma   90.00
#
_symmetry.space_group_name_H-M   'P 1'
#
loop_
_entity.id
_entity.type
_entity.pdbx_description
1 polymer ?
#
loop_
_entity_poly.entity_id
_entity_poly.type
_entity_poly.pdbx_seq_one_letter_code
_entity_poly.pdbx_strand_id
1 'polypeptide(L)'
;MKSEILENLGKLFRLLFGKAQASADDLAMQELFRKKYKHFQELLESNAELLKIVSDMEIKLQGSQLFGMSYVRSQATRAVFHALRLAASFESLAGKVNPNLRDKIEEIQGRIKADLESRKETLAQERILGYANVTREMVDAVGGKSANLGEVKNRVGLPVPRGFAITTSAFRHFFEQAGLWDEIKRIKRNIIPDAPNSLEEASEDIQRAVLSAPLPADLEQQILSAHDKLAQECGLEPESLRVALRSSALGEDSELSYAGQYLSVLNVPRPRLLTNYRYVLASLYTPRAISYRMLKGIIDEDMAMSVACLEMIDSVASGVMYTRHPFHAHDDRILINAVWGLGPYAVDGVITPDSLSVAREDLAIKDFRVAEKPVRLVCAPGGTLVEEPVPQDQQGRPCLTEAQVRTLAGYALRLEEHYGVAQDIEWALPPGGELLVLQSRPLGLVPGAQGVPAGMPAVEGREILAQGGEVAQPGVGSGPAYLVTSEDDLSGFPEGGVLVAAHSSPKFMVLMQKAQAILTDSGSITGHMASLSREFGVPTILGLGSATRDIAHGATVTVDAYTGKVYAGVVEELLAFKAEKTTLMTGTPVFDVLTRVARHIVPLRLTDPKSPDFRVRGCTTLHDVMRLLHEHSYGEMFSLSDMASGESGLAMRLRAQTGLDLHVIDLGGGVAPGALKGRDLRPEDVISRPFGALLGGLVLDQAQLTTPRPVQVKGLLSVMGQQMISNPGADGQRFGDRSYAIISDKYLNFSSRVGYHYGVLDCYCGRTESKNYITFSFKGGAADDLKRARRARAIGLILEGLGFSVEVVGDRVVGRLHKRDTEETLEKLWLMGKLLQFTRQTDMLMVDEKSVRAMADCFLSGRYVLDGSCPLEEQAARGSG
;
A
#
# COMPACT_ATOMS: atom_id res chain seq x y z
N MET A 1 -14.98 28.72 -78.43
CA MET A 1 -15.32 30.05 -77.88
C MET A 1 -16.32 30.06 -76.73
N LYS A 2 -17.52 29.41 -76.78
CA LYS A 2 -18.41 29.33 -75.58
C LYS A 2 -17.88 28.45 -74.44
N SER A 3 -17.11 27.38 -74.74
CA SER A 3 -16.57 26.48 -73.74
C SER A 3 -15.40 27.12 -72.95
N GLU A 4 -14.52 27.86 -73.65
CA GLU A 4 -13.36 28.49 -72.96
C GLU A 4 -13.78 29.74 -72.16
N ILE A 5 -14.86 30.40 -72.48
CA ILE A 5 -15.40 31.51 -71.65
C ILE A 5 -16.01 30.96 -70.35
N LEU A 6 -16.68 29.86 -70.43
CA LEU A 6 -17.22 29.18 -69.23
C LEU A 6 -16.11 28.60 -68.29
N GLU A 7 -15.04 28.13 -68.89
CA GLU A 7 -13.88 27.62 -68.12
C GLU A 7 -13.09 28.74 -67.45
N ASN A 8 -12.93 29.82 -68.15
CA ASN A 8 -12.28 31.07 -67.66
C ASN A 8 -13.14 31.78 -66.60
N LEU A 9 -14.47 31.82 -66.79
CA LEU A 9 -15.40 32.29 -65.75
C LEU A 9 -15.41 31.38 -64.51
N GLY A 10 -15.29 30.08 -64.70
CA GLY A 10 -15.13 29.16 -63.60
C GLY A 10 -13.82 29.32 -62.83
N LYS A 11 -12.72 29.63 -63.55
CA LYS A 11 -11.45 30.01 -62.94
C LYS A 11 -11.49 31.35 -62.23
N LEU A 12 -12.14 32.36 -62.82
CA LEU A 12 -12.33 33.66 -62.19
C LEU A 12 -13.28 33.65 -61.00
N PHE A 13 -14.32 32.82 -61.03
CA PHE A 13 -15.22 32.59 -59.92
C PHE A 13 -14.53 31.83 -58.73
N ARG A 14 -13.63 30.89 -59.05
CA ARG A 14 -12.76 30.25 -58.04
C ARG A 14 -11.75 31.24 -57.47
N LEU A 15 -11.25 32.19 -58.21
CA LEU A 15 -10.31 33.25 -57.77
C LEU A 15 -10.96 34.35 -56.93
N LEU A 16 -12.24 34.69 -57.20
CA LEU A 16 -12.96 35.77 -56.50
C LEU A 16 -13.85 35.33 -55.34
N PHE A 17 -14.28 34.06 -55.34
CA PHE A 17 -15.20 33.52 -54.33
C PHE A 17 -14.76 32.20 -53.71
N GLY A 18 -13.52 31.79 -53.92
CA GLY A 18 -12.97 30.58 -53.35
C GLY A 18 -12.80 30.72 -51.82
N LYS A 19 -13.85 30.43 -51.05
CA LYS A 19 -13.64 29.82 -49.74
C LYS A 19 -12.72 28.65 -49.99
N ALA A 20 -11.50 28.69 -49.43
CA ALA A 20 -10.59 27.58 -49.50
C ALA A 20 -11.28 26.39 -48.77
N GLN A 21 -12.02 25.58 -49.50
CA GLN A 21 -12.47 24.28 -49.11
C GLN A 21 -11.21 23.42 -49.09
N ALA A 22 -10.86 22.87 -47.91
CA ALA A 22 -9.81 21.88 -47.80
C ALA A 22 -10.05 20.81 -48.89
N SER A 23 -9.00 20.34 -49.53
CA SER A 23 -9.14 19.30 -50.56
C SER A 23 -9.74 18.03 -49.86
N ALA A 24 -10.42 17.19 -50.62
CA ALA A 24 -10.94 15.92 -50.04
C ALA A 24 -9.83 15.10 -49.46
N ASP A 25 -8.62 15.20 -49.98
CA ASP A 25 -7.40 14.52 -49.45
C ASP A 25 -6.93 15.14 -48.14
N ASP A 26 -7.05 16.47 -47.93
CA ASP A 26 -6.71 17.12 -46.66
C ASP A 26 -7.66 16.71 -45.53
N LEU A 27 -8.97 16.60 -45.85
CA LEU A 27 -9.98 16.14 -44.89
C LEU A 27 -9.76 14.67 -44.49
N ALA A 28 -9.47 13.82 -45.48
CA ALA A 28 -9.17 12.41 -45.26
C ALA A 28 -7.89 12.24 -44.42
N MET A 29 -6.87 13.05 -44.64
CA MET A 29 -5.64 13.05 -43.88
C MET A 29 -5.84 13.53 -42.43
N GLN A 30 -6.66 14.58 -42.24
CA GLN A 30 -7.03 15.04 -40.88
C GLN A 30 -7.83 13.96 -40.12
N GLU A 31 -8.74 13.26 -40.76
CA GLU A 31 -9.50 12.18 -40.14
C GLU A 31 -8.60 10.97 -39.77
N LEU A 32 -7.68 10.58 -40.65
CA LEU A 32 -6.66 9.57 -40.40
C LEU A 32 -5.78 9.96 -39.21
N PHE A 33 -5.34 11.22 -39.16
CA PHE A 33 -4.54 11.73 -38.04
C PHE A 33 -5.31 11.68 -36.72
N ARG A 34 -6.58 12.15 -36.69
CA ARG A 34 -7.45 12.08 -35.51
C ARG A 34 -7.61 10.67 -35.01
N LYS A 35 -7.83 9.68 -35.90
CA LYS A 35 -7.97 8.27 -35.55
C LYS A 35 -6.68 7.72 -34.95
N LYS A 36 -5.55 7.97 -35.59
CA LYS A 36 -4.22 7.55 -35.08
C LYS A 36 -3.87 8.25 -33.75
N TYR A 37 -4.20 9.54 -33.63
CA TYR A 37 -3.97 10.26 -32.39
C TYR A 37 -4.77 9.72 -31.21
N LYS A 38 -6.01 9.28 -31.43
CA LYS A 38 -6.81 8.61 -30.41
C LYS A 38 -6.12 7.33 -29.91
N HIS A 39 -5.62 6.49 -30.82
CA HIS A 39 -4.87 5.28 -30.44
C HIS A 39 -3.56 5.62 -29.72
N PHE A 40 -2.92 6.70 -30.11
CA PHE A 40 -1.73 7.19 -29.41
C PHE A 40 -2.05 7.64 -27.97
N GLN A 41 -3.16 8.34 -27.75
CA GLN A 41 -3.62 8.69 -26.39
C GLN A 41 -3.93 7.45 -25.55
N GLU A 42 -4.65 6.47 -26.09
CA GLU A 42 -4.94 5.19 -25.40
C GLU A 42 -3.64 4.43 -25.03
N LEU A 43 -2.62 4.51 -25.91
CA LEU A 43 -1.30 3.95 -25.65
C LEU A 43 -0.61 4.68 -24.49
N LEU A 44 -0.59 6.02 -24.50
CA LEU A 44 0.01 6.81 -23.42
C LEU A 44 -0.67 6.59 -22.07
N GLU A 45 -2.01 6.44 -22.05
CA GLU A 45 -2.76 6.12 -20.85
C GLU A 45 -2.34 4.76 -20.28
N SER A 46 -2.27 3.71 -21.13
CA SER A 46 -1.84 2.38 -20.72
C SER A 46 -0.39 2.37 -20.23
N ASN A 47 0.48 3.15 -20.87
CA ASN A 47 1.87 3.37 -20.48
C ASN A 47 1.95 4.02 -19.08
N ALA A 48 1.13 5.03 -18.80
CA ALA A 48 1.10 5.70 -17.51
C ALA A 48 0.63 4.77 -16.38
N GLU A 49 -0.40 3.95 -16.63
CA GLU A 49 -0.88 2.97 -15.65
C GLU A 49 0.16 1.87 -15.38
N LEU A 50 0.86 1.38 -16.41
CA LEU A 50 1.92 0.39 -16.23
C LEU A 50 3.10 0.96 -15.43
N LEU A 51 3.49 2.22 -15.66
CA LEU A 51 4.51 2.90 -14.85
C LEU A 51 4.12 3.05 -13.39
N LYS A 52 2.83 3.31 -13.09
CA LYS A 52 2.36 3.32 -11.70
C LYS A 52 2.52 1.97 -11.03
N ILE A 53 2.14 0.88 -11.74
CA ILE A 53 2.29 -0.48 -11.23
C ILE A 53 3.75 -0.79 -10.96
N VAL A 54 4.66 -0.46 -11.89
CA VAL A 54 6.10 -0.65 -11.72
C VAL A 54 6.62 0.10 -10.49
N SER A 55 6.29 1.40 -10.35
CA SER A 55 6.73 2.21 -9.22
C SER A 55 6.17 1.72 -7.88
N ASP A 56 4.89 1.30 -7.84
CA ASP A 56 4.28 0.76 -6.64
C ASP A 56 4.94 -0.57 -6.22
N MET A 57 5.23 -1.46 -7.18
CA MET A 57 5.96 -2.70 -6.92
C MET A 57 7.39 -2.43 -6.44
N GLU A 58 8.10 -1.44 -6.99
CA GLU A 58 9.44 -1.03 -6.53
C GLU A 58 9.43 -0.57 -5.06
N ILE A 59 8.43 0.23 -4.67
CA ILE A 59 8.25 0.67 -3.28
C ILE A 59 8.00 -0.53 -2.36
N LYS A 60 7.16 -1.47 -2.78
CA LYS A 60 6.88 -2.70 -2.01
C LYS A 60 8.11 -3.60 -1.89
N LEU A 61 8.95 -3.67 -2.91
CA LEU A 61 10.22 -4.41 -2.89
C LEU A 61 11.25 -3.84 -1.91
N GLN A 62 11.09 -2.60 -1.46
CA GLN A 62 11.88 -2.05 -0.34
C GLN A 62 11.51 -2.67 1.01
N GLY A 63 10.40 -3.42 1.09
CA GLY A 63 9.97 -4.16 2.27
C GLY A 63 9.30 -3.32 3.36
N SER A 64 9.19 -2.00 3.20
CA SER A 64 8.67 -1.07 4.22
C SER A 64 7.15 -1.01 4.29
N GLN A 65 6.44 -1.59 3.33
CA GLN A 65 4.98 -1.54 3.25
C GLN A 65 4.39 -2.95 3.21
N LEU A 66 3.33 -3.15 3.96
CA LEU A 66 2.61 -4.42 4.02
C LEU A 66 1.79 -4.67 2.75
N PHE A 67 1.75 -5.92 2.28
CA PHE A 67 0.91 -6.37 1.17
C PHE A 67 0.66 -7.88 1.25
N GLY A 68 -0.42 -8.34 0.64
CA GLY A 68 -0.78 -9.77 0.56
C GLY A 68 -0.64 -10.35 -0.85
N MET A 69 -0.89 -11.66 -1.01
CA MET A 69 -0.88 -12.35 -2.30
C MET A 69 -1.88 -11.76 -3.30
N SER A 70 -3.03 -11.27 -2.82
CA SER A 70 -4.01 -10.58 -3.66
C SER A 70 -3.46 -9.32 -4.31
N TYR A 71 -2.63 -8.55 -3.60
CA TYR A 71 -1.90 -7.43 -4.18
C TYR A 71 -1.01 -7.90 -5.34
N VAL A 72 -0.18 -8.93 -5.10
CA VAL A 72 0.75 -9.45 -6.11
C VAL A 72 -0.01 -9.93 -7.35
N ARG A 73 -1.09 -10.71 -7.17
CA ARG A 73 -1.95 -11.19 -8.26
C ARG A 73 -2.62 -10.03 -9.01
N SER A 74 -3.19 -9.07 -8.28
CA SER A 74 -3.87 -7.91 -8.87
C SER A 74 -2.92 -7.07 -9.71
N GLN A 75 -1.75 -6.72 -9.18
CA GLN A 75 -0.77 -5.91 -9.92
C GLN A 75 -0.19 -6.66 -11.12
N ALA A 76 0.08 -7.96 -10.98
CA ALA A 76 0.51 -8.80 -12.10
C ALA A 76 -0.52 -8.86 -13.23
N THR A 77 -1.79 -9.07 -12.88
CA THR A 77 -2.91 -9.11 -13.85
C THR A 77 -3.09 -7.76 -14.53
N ARG A 78 -3.07 -6.66 -13.77
CA ARG A 78 -3.17 -5.30 -14.31
C ARG A 78 -2.00 -4.96 -15.22
N ALA A 79 -0.76 -5.35 -14.85
CA ALA A 79 0.41 -5.11 -15.66
C ALA A 79 0.32 -5.81 -17.03
N VAL A 80 -0.09 -7.08 -17.05
CA VAL A 80 -0.32 -7.84 -18.29
C VAL A 80 -1.44 -7.19 -19.11
N PHE A 81 -2.56 -6.82 -18.48
CA PHE A 81 -3.68 -6.16 -19.16
C PHE A 81 -3.24 -4.86 -19.85
N HIS A 82 -2.52 -3.99 -19.15
CA HIS A 82 -2.04 -2.73 -19.73
C HIS A 82 -0.97 -2.95 -20.81
N ALA A 83 -0.12 -3.97 -20.69
CA ALA A 83 0.85 -4.34 -21.72
C ALA A 83 0.15 -4.81 -23.01
N LEU A 84 -0.90 -5.64 -22.90
CA LEU A 84 -1.70 -6.09 -24.06
C LEU A 84 -2.48 -4.92 -24.68
N ARG A 85 -3.08 -4.06 -23.87
CA ARG A 85 -3.78 -2.86 -24.34
C ARG A 85 -2.83 -1.92 -25.07
N LEU A 86 -1.62 -1.71 -24.53
CA LEU A 86 -0.57 -0.91 -25.13
C LEU A 86 -0.13 -1.47 -26.49
N ALA A 87 0.03 -2.80 -26.61
CA ALA A 87 0.33 -3.48 -27.86
C ALA A 87 -0.78 -3.32 -28.89
N ALA A 88 -2.04 -3.51 -28.50
CA ALA A 88 -3.20 -3.33 -29.39
C ALA A 88 -3.34 -1.89 -29.91
N SER A 89 -3.14 -0.91 -29.03
CA SER A 89 -3.16 0.51 -29.40
C SER A 89 -1.99 0.87 -30.35
N PHE A 90 -0.81 0.29 -30.13
CA PHE A 90 0.32 0.43 -31.02
C PHE A 90 0.08 -0.18 -32.41
N GLU A 91 -0.47 -1.42 -32.47
CA GLU A 91 -0.83 -2.05 -33.74
C GLU A 91 -1.84 -1.23 -34.53
N SER A 92 -2.81 -0.65 -33.84
CA SER A 92 -3.83 0.24 -34.46
C SER A 92 -3.21 1.55 -34.94
N LEU A 93 -2.26 2.11 -34.20
CA LEU A 93 -1.49 3.29 -34.55
C LEU A 93 -0.61 3.04 -35.78
N ALA A 94 0.15 1.94 -35.80
CA ALA A 94 1.04 1.55 -36.87
C ALA A 94 0.29 1.03 -38.12
N GLY A 95 -0.97 0.61 -37.98
CA GLY A 95 -1.77 -0.02 -39.05
C GLY A 95 -1.28 -1.40 -39.43
N LYS A 96 -0.49 -2.07 -38.57
CA LYS A 96 0.08 -3.41 -38.80
C LYS A 96 0.01 -4.23 -37.54
N VAL A 97 -0.48 -5.46 -37.65
CA VAL A 97 -0.44 -6.47 -36.57
C VAL A 97 0.97 -7.02 -36.46
N ASN A 98 1.47 -7.14 -35.22
CA ASN A 98 2.78 -7.74 -34.95
C ASN A 98 2.60 -9.00 -34.07
N PRO A 99 2.48 -10.20 -34.67
CA PRO A 99 2.27 -11.43 -33.91
C PRO A 99 3.38 -11.69 -32.88
N ASN A 100 4.63 -11.42 -33.22
CA ASN A 100 5.77 -11.62 -32.33
C ASN A 100 5.67 -10.79 -31.03
N LEU A 101 4.97 -9.65 -31.07
CA LEU A 101 4.77 -8.79 -29.91
C LEU A 101 3.78 -9.42 -28.91
N ARG A 102 2.68 -9.97 -29.40
CA ARG A 102 1.70 -10.68 -28.58
C ARG A 102 2.27 -11.95 -27.99
N ASP A 103 2.94 -12.76 -28.83
CA ASP A 103 3.61 -13.98 -28.38
C ASP A 103 4.62 -13.68 -27.25
N LYS A 104 5.32 -12.54 -27.35
CA LYS A 104 6.29 -12.13 -26.32
C LYS A 104 5.64 -11.73 -25.02
N ILE A 105 4.52 -11.01 -25.08
CA ILE A 105 3.75 -10.67 -23.86
C ILE A 105 3.15 -11.93 -23.23
N GLU A 106 2.63 -12.86 -24.03
CA GLU A 106 2.11 -14.15 -23.54
C GLU A 106 3.21 -15.02 -22.93
N GLU A 107 4.42 -15.03 -23.50
CA GLU A 107 5.59 -15.69 -22.91
C GLU A 107 5.89 -15.12 -21.50
N ILE A 108 5.94 -13.79 -21.36
CA ILE A 108 6.17 -13.14 -20.07
C ILE A 108 5.04 -13.42 -19.10
N GLN A 109 3.79 -13.38 -19.57
CA GLN A 109 2.61 -13.74 -18.77
C GLN A 109 2.67 -15.18 -18.25
N GLY A 110 3.09 -16.12 -19.09
CA GLY A 110 3.29 -17.52 -18.71
C GLY A 110 4.30 -17.68 -17.56
N ARG A 111 5.42 -16.93 -17.59
CA ARG A 111 6.41 -16.91 -16.50
C ARG A 111 5.83 -16.30 -15.21
N ILE A 112 5.12 -15.17 -15.32
CA ILE A 112 4.44 -14.54 -14.19
C ILE A 112 3.44 -15.52 -13.56
N LYS A 113 2.64 -16.22 -14.39
CA LYS A 113 1.67 -17.21 -13.92
C LYS A 113 2.35 -18.38 -13.22
N ALA A 114 3.44 -18.91 -13.77
CA ALA A 114 4.22 -19.97 -13.14
C ALA A 114 4.75 -19.57 -11.75
N ASP A 115 5.23 -18.33 -11.59
CA ASP A 115 5.71 -17.81 -10.31
C ASP A 115 4.58 -17.56 -9.30
N LEU A 116 3.38 -17.19 -9.77
CA LEU A 116 2.19 -17.03 -8.93
C LEU A 116 1.61 -18.39 -8.47
N GLU A 117 1.69 -19.41 -9.32
CA GLU A 117 1.16 -20.76 -9.07
C GLU A 117 2.19 -21.71 -8.45
N SER A 118 3.42 -21.27 -8.19
CA SER A 118 4.50 -22.11 -7.67
C SER A 118 4.22 -22.69 -6.27
N ARG A 119 3.18 -22.23 -5.59
CA ARG A 119 2.53 -22.89 -4.47
C ARG A 119 1.38 -23.72 -4.98
N LYS A 120 1.63 -24.95 -5.42
CA LYS A 120 0.57 -25.93 -5.63
C LYS A 120 -0.12 -26.12 -4.28
N GLU A 121 -1.39 -25.72 -4.21
CA GLU A 121 -2.31 -26.11 -3.17
C GLU A 121 -2.39 -27.63 -3.15
N THR A 122 -1.62 -28.27 -2.26
CA THR A 122 -1.90 -29.65 -1.85
C THR A 122 -3.13 -29.54 -0.95
N LEU A 123 -4.29 -29.31 -1.54
CA LEU A 123 -5.56 -29.32 -0.84
C LEU A 123 -5.76 -30.74 -0.36
N ALA A 124 -5.67 -30.97 0.94
CA ALA A 124 -6.22 -32.18 1.54
C ALA A 124 -7.70 -32.23 1.12
N GLN A 125 -8.10 -33.26 0.42
CA GLN A 125 -9.50 -33.45 -0.01
C GLN A 125 -10.41 -33.73 1.18
N GLU A 126 -9.84 -34.13 2.30
CA GLU A 126 -10.58 -34.46 3.51
C GLU A 126 -11.14 -33.21 4.18
N ARG A 127 -12.41 -33.23 4.52
CA ARG A 127 -13.10 -32.11 5.17
C ARG A 127 -12.89 -32.09 6.67
N ILE A 128 -12.58 -33.24 7.28
CA ILE A 128 -12.33 -33.40 8.72
C ILE A 128 -11.00 -34.12 8.89
N LEU A 129 -10.10 -33.58 9.69
CA LEU A 129 -8.80 -34.16 10.02
C LEU A 129 -8.60 -34.22 11.54
N GLY A 130 -8.39 -35.43 12.08
CA GLY A 130 -7.99 -35.59 13.49
C GLY A 130 -6.57 -35.07 13.73
N TYR A 131 -6.32 -34.45 14.88
CA TYR A 131 -4.99 -33.88 15.21
C TYR A 131 -3.86 -34.90 15.25
N ALA A 132 -4.14 -36.19 15.33
CA ALA A 132 -3.10 -37.24 15.17
C ALA A 132 -2.45 -37.23 13.78
N ASN A 133 -3.13 -36.67 12.76
CA ASN A 133 -2.69 -36.66 11.38
C ASN A 133 -2.31 -35.24 10.88
N VAL A 134 -2.39 -34.21 11.73
CA VAL A 134 -2.12 -32.83 11.34
C VAL A 134 -0.65 -32.50 11.59
N THR A 135 0.01 -31.94 10.57
CA THR A 135 1.40 -31.46 10.65
C THR A 135 1.52 -30.05 10.09
N ARG A 136 2.68 -29.41 10.27
CA ARG A 136 2.94 -28.05 9.81
C ARG A 136 2.80 -27.89 8.30
N GLU A 137 3.10 -28.94 7.51
CA GLU A 137 2.98 -28.91 6.06
C GLU A 137 1.53 -28.77 5.57
N MET A 138 0.55 -29.04 6.46
CA MET A 138 -0.89 -28.98 6.13
C MET A 138 -1.50 -27.60 6.38
N VAL A 139 -0.69 -26.55 6.51
CA VAL A 139 -1.18 -25.19 6.80
C VAL A 139 -2.25 -24.73 5.81
N ASP A 140 -2.17 -25.11 4.53
CA ASP A 140 -3.16 -24.75 3.52
C ASP A 140 -4.52 -25.47 3.70
N ALA A 141 -4.52 -26.62 4.39
CA ALA A 141 -5.74 -27.39 4.68
C ALA A 141 -6.38 -27.02 6.02
N VAL A 142 -5.57 -26.76 7.06
CA VAL A 142 -6.08 -26.60 8.43
C VAL A 142 -5.80 -25.21 9.04
N GLY A 143 -5.17 -24.29 8.29
CA GLY A 143 -4.74 -23.00 8.78
C GLY A 143 -3.54 -23.07 9.73
N GLY A 144 -2.95 -21.92 10.06
CA GLY A 144 -1.71 -21.83 10.82
C GLY A 144 -1.84 -22.38 12.24
N LYS A 145 -2.86 -21.95 12.98
CA LYS A 145 -3.06 -22.37 14.40
C LYS A 145 -3.21 -23.88 14.54
N SER A 146 -4.04 -24.49 13.67
CA SER A 146 -4.25 -25.94 13.69
C SER A 146 -2.98 -26.70 13.25
N ALA A 147 -2.28 -26.24 12.24
CA ALA A 147 -1.05 -26.86 11.76
C ALA A 147 0.03 -26.84 12.83
N ASN A 148 0.23 -25.68 13.50
CA ASN A 148 1.18 -25.57 14.58
C ASN A 148 0.81 -26.45 15.80
N LEU A 149 -0.47 -26.50 16.18
CA LEU A 149 -0.90 -27.35 17.28
C LEU A 149 -0.70 -28.85 16.98
N GLY A 150 -0.98 -29.28 15.75
CA GLY A 150 -0.67 -30.63 15.27
C GLY A 150 0.82 -30.94 15.28
N GLU A 151 1.66 -29.99 14.89
CA GLU A 151 3.13 -30.10 14.93
C GLU A 151 3.65 -30.25 16.35
N VAL A 152 3.14 -29.44 17.31
CA VAL A 152 3.44 -29.53 18.74
C VAL A 152 3.13 -30.92 19.28
N LYS A 153 1.97 -31.47 18.92
CA LYS A 153 1.57 -32.84 19.36
C LYS A 153 2.43 -33.91 18.73
N ASN A 154 2.56 -33.94 17.42
CA ASN A 154 3.04 -35.12 16.69
C ASN A 154 4.55 -35.16 16.51
N ARG A 155 5.24 -33.99 16.50
CA ARG A 155 6.69 -33.92 16.31
C ARG A 155 7.44 -33.45 17.53
N VAL A 156 6.94 -32.40 18.22
CA VAL A 156 7.56 -31.93 19.45
C VAL A 156 7.21 -32.87 20.64
N GLY A 157 6.04 -33.51 20.58
CA GLY A 157 5.58 -34.48 21.60
C GLY A 157 5.23 -33.78 22.91
N LEU A 158 4.64 -32.58 22.88
CA LEU A 158 4.12 -31.91 24.06
C LEU A 158 2.61 -32.15 24.19
N PRO A 159 2.09 -32.13 25.43
CA PRO A 159 0.67 -32.29 25.69
C PRO A 159 -0.15 -31.13 25.06
N VAL A 160 -1.17 -31.50 24.30
CA VAL A 160 -2.14 -30.57 23.70
C VAL A 160 -3.57 -31.11 23.88
N PRO A 161 -4.62 -30.30 23.81
CA PRO A 161 -6.01 -30.78 23.81
C PRO A 161 -6.28 -31.74 22.66
N ARG A 162 -7.13 -32.76 22.91
CA ARG A 162 -7.62 -33.63 21.83
C ARG A 162 -8.57 -32.88 20.93
N GLY A 163 -8.75 -33.37 19.70
CA GLY A 163 -9.65 -32.69 18.78
C GLY A 163 -9.44 -33.03 17.31
N PHE A 164 -10.15 -32.30 16.47
CA PHE A 164 -10.07 -32.39 15.00
C PHE A 164 -10.15 -31.00 14.38
N ALA A 165 -9.68 -30.89 13.15
CA ALA A 165 -9.81 -29.68 12.34
C ALA A 165 -10.91 -29.89 11.28
N ILE A 166 -11.84 -28.93 11.19
CA ILE A 166 -12.76 -28.77 10.07
C ILE A 166 -12.01 -27.94 9.04
N THR A 167 -11.64 -28.54 7.89
CA THR A 167 -10.63 -28.03 6.98
C THR A 167 -11.12 -26.88 6.11
N THR A 168 -10.20 -26.23 5.40
CA THR A 168 -10.50 -25.23 4.36
C THR A 168 -11.30 -25.81 3.20
N SER A 169 -11.20 -27.14 2.96
CA SER A 169 -12.04 -27.86 1.99
C SER A 169 -13.50 -27.89 2.41
N ALA A 170 -13.79 -28.07 3.71
CA ALA A 170 -15.14 -27.98 4.27
C ALA A 170 -15.73 -26.58 4.11
N PHE A 171 -14.93 -25.54 4.38
CA PHE A 171 -15.31 -24.14 4.20
C PHE A 171 -15.71 -23.87 2.73
N ARG A 172 -14.84 -24.21 1.77
CA ARG A 172 -15.11 -24.01 0.34
C ARG A 172 -16.36 -24.77 -0.11
N HIS A 173 -16.49 -26.02 0.31
CA HIS A 173 -17.66 -26.83 0.01
C HIS A 173 -18.97 -26.17 0.49
N PHE A 174 -18.99 -25.65 1.71
CA PHE A 174 -20.15 -24.93 2.24
C PHE A 174 -20.45 -23.66 1.44
N PHE A 175 -19.45 -22.81 1.19
CA PHE A 175 -19.64 -21.55 0.49
C PHE A 175 -20.05 -21.71 -0.95
N GLU A 176 -19.54 -22.73 -1.64
CA GLU A 176 -19.91 -23.08 -3.01
C GLU A 176 -21.35 -23.63 -3.10
N GLN A 177 -21.69 -24.61 -2.26
CA GLN A 177 -23.01 -25.22 -2.26
C GLN A 177 -24.12 -24.23 -1.86
N ALA A 178 -23.85 -23.32 -0.98
CA ALA A 178 -24.78 -22.28 -0.53
C ALA A 178 -24.79 -21.02 -1.43
N GLY A 179 -23.95 -20.94 -2.47
CA GLY A 179 -23.89 -19.76 -3.36
C GLY A 179 -23.40 -18.48 -2.67
N LEU A 180 -22.71 -18.59 -1.53
CA LEU A 180 -22.32 -17.45 -0.70
C LEU A 180 -21.31 -16.53 -1.39
N TRP A 181 -20.48 -17.04 -2.29
CA TRP A 181 -19.50 -16.20 -3.01
C TRP A 181 -20.14 -15.11 -3.86
N ASP A 182 -21.20 -15.44 -4.59
CA ASP A 182 -21.89 -14.46 -5.43
C ASP A 182 -22.66 -13.45 -4.61
N GLU A 183 -23.26 -13.89 -3.51
CA GLU A 183 -23.98 -13.02 -2.58
C GLU A 183 -23.03 -12.02 -1.88
N ILE A 184 -21.89 -12.49 -1.40
CA ILE A 184 -20.85 -11.63 -0.80
C ILE A 184 -20.35 -10.57 -1.79
N LYS A 185 -20.10 -10.99 -3.05
CA LYS A 185 -19.70 -10.05 -4.10
C LYS A 185 -20.79 -9.00 -4.37
N ARG A 186 -22.04 -9.41 -4.35
CA ARG A 186 -23.20 -8.51 -4.55
C ARG A 186 -23.28 -7.46 -3.43
N ILE A 187 -23.17 -7.90 -2.16
CA ILE A 187 -23.23 -7.01 -1.01
C ILE A 187 -22.05 -6.04 -1.00
N LYS A 188 -20.84 -6.51 -1.23
CA LYS A 188 -19.62 -5.68 -1.22
C LYS A 188 -19.59 -4.59 -2.30
N ARG A 189 -20.31 -4.75 -3.41
CA ARG A 189 -20.43 -3.68 -4.42
C ARG A 189 -21.10 -2.42 -3.90
N ASN A 190 -21.86 -2.54 -2.82
CA ASN A 190 -22.60 -1.44 -2.20
C ASN A 190 -21.77 -0.69 -1.14
N ILE A 191 -20.56 -1.14 -0.82
CA ILE A 191 -19.68 -0.45 0.15
C ILE A 191 -19.19 0.84 -0.51
N ILE A 192 -19.53 1.96 0.14
CA ILE A 192 -19.07 3.31 -0.26
C ILE A 192 -17.95 3.69 0.72
N PRO A 193 -16.69 3.88 0.24
CA PRO A 193 -15.53 4.09 1.11
C PRO A 193 -15.66 5.26 2.10
N ASP A 194 -16.39 6.30 1.72
CA ASP A 194 -16.54 7.54 2.51
C ASP A 194 -17.86 7.61 3.33
N ALA A 195 -18.69 6.55 3.29
CA ALA A 195 -19.92 6.48 4.05
C ALA A 195 -19.71 5.66 5.34
N PRO A 196 -19.78 6.29 6.54
CA PRO A 196 -19.41 5.65 7.80
C PRO A 196 -20.12 4.33 8.10
N ASN A 197 -21.38 4.18 7.71
CA ASN A 197 -22.20 3.01 8.05
C ASN A 197 -22.26 1.95 6.94
N SER A 198 -21.72 2.21 5.74
CA SER A 198 -21.87 1.28 4.62
C SER A 198 -21.09 -0.03 4.82
N LEU A 199 -19.99 0.04 5.57
CA LEU A 199 -19.17 -1.12 5.89
C LEU A 199 -19.84 -1.99 6.97
N GLU A 200 -20.43 -1.37 7.98
CA GLU A 200 -21.17 -2.04 9.04
C GLU A 200 -22.41 -2.76 8.47
N GLU A 201 -23.19 -2.09 7.65
CA GLU A 201 -24.36 -2.68 6.96
C GLU A 201 -23.96 -3.85 6.07
N ALA A 202 -22.91 -3.71 5.26
CA ALA A 202 -22.39 -4.79 4.43
C ALA A 202 -21.90 -5.98 5.27
N SER A 203 -21.23 -5.71 6.38
CA SER A 203 -20.78 -6.73 7.33
C SER A 203 -21.95 -7.51 7.91
N GLU A 204 -22.98 -6.83 8.41
CA GLU A 204 -24.16 -7.45 8.97
C GLU A 204 -24.90 -8.32 7.95
N ASP A 205 -25.07 -7.81 6.72
CA ASP A 205 -25.73 -8.53 5.65
C ASP A 205 -24.96 -9.79 5.25
N ILE A 206 -23.63 -9.72 5.13
CA ILE A 206 -22.80 -10.88 4.81
C ILE A 206 -22.86 -11.90 5.97
N GLN A 207 -22.69 -11.46 7.22
CA GLN A 207 -22.76 -12.35 8.38
C GLN A 207 -24.14 -13.03 8.45
N ARG A 208 -25.23 -12.29 8.23
CA ARG A 208 -26.58 -12.83 8.18
C ARG A 208 -26.74 -13.88 7.08
N ALA A 209 -26.18 -13.64 5.89
CA ALA A 209 -26.19 -14.60 4.79
C ALA A 209 -25.46 -15.90 5.18
N VAL A 210 -24.28 -15.83 5.77
CA VAL A 210 -23.53 -17.01 6.23
C VAL A 210 -24.27 -17.77 7.32
N LEU A 211 -24.84 -17.07 8.30
CA LEU A 211 -25.54 -17.68 9.43
C LEU A 211 -26.87 -18.34 9.04
N SER A 212 -27.58 -17.77 8.05
CA SER A 212 -28.86 -18.31 7.56
C SER A 212 -28.71 -19.42 6.53
N ALA A 213 -27.55 -19.52 5.88
CA ALA A 213 -27.31 -20.54 4.87
C ALA A 213 -27.32 -21.95 5.49
N PRO A 214 -28.02 -22.94 4.88
CA PRO A 214 -28.00 -24.33 5.35
C PRO A 214 -26.64 -24.96 5.08
N LEU A 215 -26.11 -25.67 6.07
CA LEU A 215 -24.92 -26.49 5.84
C LEU A 215 -25.27 -27.69 4.95
N PRO A 216 -24.35 -28.14 4.07
CA PRO A 216 -24.53 -29.38 3.35
C PRO A 216 -24.71 -30.57 4.32
N ALA A 217 -25.72 -31.41 4.07
CA ALA A 217 -26.07 -32.51 4.99
C ALA A 217 -24.92 -33.51 5.23
N ASP A 218 -24.12 -33.77 4.20
CA ASP A 218 -22.92 -34.60 4.30
C ASP A 218 -21.84 -33.97 5.22
N LEU A 219 -21.68 -32.65 5.20
CA LEU A 219 -20.76 -31.94 6.08
C LEU A 219 -21.25 -31.91 7.53
N GLU A 220 -22.56 -31.69 7.74
CA GLU A 220 -23.16 -31.76 9.07
C GLU A 220 -22.91 -33.12 9.72
N GLN A 221 -23.16 -34.19 8.98
CA GLN A 221 -22.96 -35.56 9.47
C GLN A 221 -21.48 -35.84 9.80
N GLN A 222 -20.56 -35.37 8.96
CA GLN A 222 -19.12 -35.56 9.21
C GLN A 222 -18.67 -34.82 10.48
N ILE A 223 -19.12 -33.58 10.71
CA ILE A 223 -18.79 -32.80 11.90
C ILE A 223 -19.34 -33.47 13.17
N LEU A 224 -20.60 -33.88 13.16
CA LEU A 224 -21.21 -34.55 14.30
C LEU A 224 -20.57 -35.90 14.61
N SER A 225 -20.28 -36.70 13.59
CA SER A 225 -19.57 -37.98 13.77
C SER A 225 -18.16 -37.82 14.34
N ALA A 226 -17.44 -36.75 13.89
CA ALA A 226 -16.11 -36.43 14.44
C ALA A 226 -16.19 -35.98 15.92
N HIS A 227 -17.23 -35.24 16.29
CA HIS A 227 -17.48 -34.85 17.69
C HIS A 227 -17.77 -36.09 18.54
N ASP A 228 -18.62 -36.98 18.08
CA ASP A 228 -19.00 -38.19 18.81
C ASP A 228 -17.77 -39.13 19.00
N LYS A 229 -16.91 -39.21 17.99
CA LYS A 229 -15.62 -39.90 18.10
C LYS A 229 -14.70 -39.25 19.15
N LEU A 230 -14.61 -37.90 19.14
CA LEU A 230 -13.83 -37.17 20.12
C LEU A 230 -14.35 -37.43 21.55
N ALA A 231 -15.66 -37.50 21.75
CA ALA A 231 -16.26 -37.84 23.03
C ALA A 231 -15.82 -39.20 23.52
N GLN A 232 -15.82 -40.20 22.63
CA GLN A 232 -15.29 -41.53 22.95
C GLN A 232 -13.80 -41.53 23.37
N GLU A 233 -12.96 -40.76 22.62
CA GLU A 233 -11.55 -40.61 22.93
C GLU A 233 -11.32 -39.93 24.29
N CYS A 234 -12.25 -39.05 24.72
CA CYS A 234 -12.22 -38.41 26.05
C CYS A 234 -12.86 -39.28 27.15
N GLY A 235 -13.47 -40.37 26.77
CA GLY A 235 -14.22 -41.24 27.77
C GLY A 235 -15.51 -40.63 28.24
N LEU A 236 -16.15 -39.77 27.42
CA LEU A 236 -17.36 -39.02 27.75
C LEU A 236 -18.51 -39.43 26.80
N GLU A 237 -19.75 -39.26 27.30
CA GLU A 237 -20.90 -39.27 26.41
C GLU A 237 -20.92 -38.02 25.51
N PRO A 238 -21.38 -38.14 24.23
CA PRO A 238 -21.39 -37.03 23.29
C PRO A 238 -22.05 -35.74 23.84
N GLU A 239 -23.12 -35.84 24.57
CA GLU A 239 -23.83 -34.70 25.16
C GLU A 239 -23.10 -34.04 26.32
N SER A 240 -22.19 -34.76 26.95
CA SER A 240 -21.37 -34.28 28.07
C SER A 240 -20.11 -33.58 27.60
N LEU A 241 -19.61 -33.91 26.40
CA LEU A 241 -18.43 -33.26 25.86
C LEU A 241 -18.73 -31.79 25.56
N ARG A 242 -17.83 -30.92 25.99
CA ARG A 242 -17.76 -29.51 25.61
C ARG A 242 -16.53 -29.31 24.76
N VAL A 243 -16.65 -28.44 23.75
CA VAL A 243 -15.55 -28.14 22.85
C VAL A 243 -15.28 -26.65 22.75
N ALA A 244 -14.06 -26.32 22.40
CA ALA A 244 -13.64 -24.99 21.96
C ALA A 244 -13.56 -24.98 20.42
N LEU A 245 -14.26 -24.07 19.77
CA LEU A 245 -14.16 -23.82 18.34
C LEU A 245 -13.24 -22.62 18.14
N ARG A 246 -12.08 -22.83 17.53
CA ARG A 246 -11.11 -21.76 17.29
C ARG A 246 -10.92 -21.54 15.78
N SER A 247 -10.96 -20.30 15.36
CA SER A 247 -10.61 -19.91 13.99
C SER A 247 -9.16 -20.28 13.67
N SER A 248 -8.94 -20.75 12.46
CA SER A 248 -7.61 -21.04 11.90
C SER A 248 -7.64 -20.69 10.42
N ALA A 249 -7.62 -19.39 10.13
CA ALA A 249 -7.69 -18.88 8.77
C ALA A 249 -6.35 -19.03 8.05
N LEU A 250 -6.41 -19.10 6.71
CA LEU A 250 -5.20 -19.07 5.89
C LEU A 250 -4.48 -17.72 6.10
N GLY A 251 -3.19 -17.79 6.44
CA GLY A 251 -2.36 -16.62 6.68
C GLY A 251 -2.47 -16.00 8.07
N GLU A 252 -3.32 -16.54 8.98
CA GLU A 252 -3.56 -15.96 10.32
C GLU A 252 -2.31 -15.95 11.22
N ASP A 253 -1.45 -16.96 11.11
CA ASP A 253 -0.19 -17.07 11.88
C ASP A 253 1.05 -16.77 10.99
N SER A 254 0.87 -16.10 9.87
CA SER A 254 2.00 -15.53 9.11
C SER A 254 2.48 -14.24 9.79
N GLU A 255 3.55 -13.62 9.30
CA GLU A 255 4.04 -12.32 9.79
C GLU A 255 3.00 -11.19 9.73
N LEU A 256 1.88 -11.42 9.02
CA LEU A 256 0.67 -10.62 9.08
C LEU A 256 -0.19 -11.15 10.23
N SER A 257 -0.07 -10.54 11.40
CA SER A 257 -0.85 -10.95 12.57
C SER A 257 -2.33 -10.59 12.39
N TYR A 258 -3.13 -11.60 12.05
CA TYR A 258 -4.59 -11.51 12.20
C TYR A 258 -5.01 -11.69 13.68
N ALA A 259 -4.10 -11.44 14.64
CA ALA A 259 -4.33 -11.68 16.05
C ALA A 259 -5.64 -11.03 16.53
N GLY A 260 -6.52 -11.85 17.09
CA GLY A 260 -7.80 -11.40 17.64
C GLY A 260 -8.83 -10.87 16.62
N GLN A 261 -8.67 -11.11 15.32
CA GLN A 261 -9.65 -10.65 14.31
C GLN A 261 -10.83 -11.59 14.15
N TYR A 262 -10.63 -12.89 14.40
CA TYR A 262 -11.63 -13.91 14.19
C TYR A 262 -12.11 -14.53 15.51
N LEU A 263 -13.34 -14.98 15.52
CA LEU A 263 -14.03 -15.48 16.70
C LEU A 263 -13.47 -16.84 17.13
N SER A 264 -13.25 -17.00 18.44
CA SER A 264 -13.14 -18.28 19.11
C SER A 264 -14.34 -18.45 20.07
N VAL A 265 -15.01 -19.58 20.01
CA VAL A 265 -16.16 -19.88 20.86
C VAL A 265 -15.78 -21.03 21.80
N LEU A 266 -15.81 -20.73 23.09
CA LEU A 266 -15.45 -21.68 24.14
C LEU A 266 -16.69 -22.31 24.75
N ASN A 267 -16.55 -23.48 25.41
CA ASN A 267 -17.58 -24.17 26.14
C ASN A 267 -18.80 -24.56 25.30
N VAL A 268 -18.61 -24.97 24.07
CA VAL A 268 -19.68 -25.27 23.10
C VAL A 268 -20.25 -26.68 23.36
N PRO A 269 -21.55 -26.79 23.67
CA PRO A 269 -22.22 -28.07 23.77
C PRO A 269 -22.59 -28.63 22.39
N ARG A 270 -22.73 -29.94 22.28
CA ARG A 270 -23.05 -30.65 21.02
C ARG A 270 -24.23 -30.03 20.22
N PRO A 271 -25.39 -29.71 20.83
CA PRO A 271 -26.51 -29.13 20.09
C PRO A 271 -26.22 -27.77 19.42
N ARG A 272 -25.23 -27.04 19.93
CA ARG A 272 -24.83 -25.73 19.40
C ARG A 272 -23.60 -25.80 18.48
N LEU A 273 -23.04 -26.98 18.25
CA LEU A 273 -21.78 -27.14 17.49
C LEU A 273 -21.87 -26.56 16.10
N LEU A 274 -22.84 -26.96 15.29
CA LEU A 274 -23.02 -26.51 13.91
C LEU A 274 -23.35 -25.01 13.81
N THR A 275 -24.15 -24.51 14.76
CA THR A 275 -24.46 -23.07 14.82
C THR A 275 -23.21 -22.26 15.13
N ASN A 276 -22.43 -22.67 16.12
CA ASN A 276 -21.19 -21.97 16.48
C ASN A 276 -20.10 -22.12 15.39
N TYR A 277 -20.06 -23.23 14.68
CA TYR A 277 -19.21 -23.36 13.48
C TYR A 277 -19.51 -22.24 12.47
N ARG A 278 -20.80 -21.99 12.15
CA ARG A 278 -21.20 -20.88 11.26
C ARG A 278 -20.84 -19.51 11.83
N TYR A 279 -20.95 -19.29 13.16
CA TYR A 279 -20.50 -18.05 13.81
C TYR A 279 -18.99 -17.81 13.61
N VAL A 280 -18.18 -18.85 13.76
CA VAL A 280 -16.74 -18.74 13.51
C VAL A 280 -16.47 -18.38 12.04
N LEU A 281 -17.17 -18.99 11.09
CA LEU A 281 -17.04 -18.64 9.67
C LEU A 281 -17.51 -17.22 9.37
N ALA A 282 -18.64 -16.81 9.96
CA ALA A 282 -19.17 -15.45 9.78
C ALA A 282 -18.22 -14.37 10.32
N SER A 283 -17.36 -14.70 11.29
CA SER A 283 -16.36 -13.77 11.83
C SER A 283 -15.32 -13.32 10.80
N LEU A 284 -15.18 -14.03 9.67
CA LEU A 284 -14.40 -13.53 8.52
C LEU A 284 -14.93 -12.21 7.97
N TYR A 285 -16.19 -11.90 8.23
CA TYR A 285 -16.89 -10.75 7.65
C TYR A 285 -17.32 -9.72 8.68
N THR A 286 -16.65 -9.64 9.82
CA THR A 286 -16.78 -8.50 10.73
C THR A 286 -16.30 -7.22 10.03
N PRO A 287 -16.82 -6.02 10.39
CA PRO A 287 -16.40 -4.76 9.78
C PRO A 287 -14.88 -4.60 9.79
N ARG A 288 -14.26 -4.98 10.90
CA ARG A 288 -12.82 -4.96 11.10
C ARG A 288 -12.10 -5.90 10.13
N ALA A 289 -12.56 -7.15 9.98
CA ALA A 289 -11.94 -8.13 9.09
C ALA A 289 -12.09 -7.72 7.61
N ILE A 290 -13.23 -7.14 7.22
CA ILE A 290 -13.45 -6.60 5.88
C ILE A 290 -12.52 -5.41 5.64
N SER A 291 -12.50 -4.43 6.54
CA SER A 291 -11.64 -3.24 6.44
C SER A 291 -10.16 -3.63 6.33
N TYR A 292 -9.70 -4.54 7.18
CA TYR A 292 -8.32 -5.04 7.14
C TYR A 292 -7.98 -5.66 5.77
N ARG A 293 -8.85 -6.52 5.24
CA ARG A 293 -8.64 -7.13 3.92
C ARG A 293 -8.66 -6.10 2.79
N MET A 294 -9.58 -5.14 2.84
CA MET A 294 -9.61 -4.04 1.87
C MET A 294 -8.31 -3.22 1.91
N LEU A 295 -7.84 -2.84 3.11
CA LEU A 295 -6.58 -2.11 3.30
C LEU A 295 -5.36 -2.89 2.77
N LYS A 296 -5.37 -4.22 2.97
CA LYS A 296 -4.27 -5.11 2.54
C LYS A 296 -4.45 -5.64 1.11
N GLY A 297 -5.54 -5.28 0.41
CA GLY A 297 -5.81 -5.73 -0.95
C GLY A 297 -6.06 -7.25 -1.07
N ILE A 298 -6.55 -7.90 0.00
CA ILE A 298 -6.85 -9.33 0.03
C ILE A 298 -8.26 -9.55 -0.50
N ILE A 299 -8.39 -10.40 -1.53
CA ILE A 299 -9.70 -10.77 -2.08
C ILE A 299 -10.31 -11.96 -1.33
N ASP A 300 -11.64 -12.03 -1.30
CA ASP A 300 -12.35 -13.05 -0.52
C ASP A 300 -12.12 -14.47 -1.03
N GLU A 301 -11.93 -14.66 -2.33
CA GLU A 301 -11.66 -15.97 -2.95
C GLU A 301 -10.31 -16.55 -2.50
N ASP A 302 -9.37 -15.72 -2.08
CA ASP A 302 -8.08 -16.18 -1.53
C ASP A 302 -8.17 -16.53 -0.05
N MET A 303 -9.31 -16.22 0.61
CA MET A 303 -9.54 -16.54 2.00
C MET A 303 -10.19 -17.91 2.16
N ALA A 304 -9.70 -18.64 3.13
CA ALA A 304 -10.39 -19.83 3.61
C ALA A 304 -10.19 -19.96 5.12
N MET A 305 -11.22 -20.44 5.80
CA MET A 305 -11.23 -20.66 7.24
C MET A 305 -11.28 -22.15 7.51
N SER A 306 -10.29 -22.64 8.23
CA SER A 306 -10.41 -23.89 8.96
C SER A 306 -10.86 -23.59 10.40
N VAL A 307 -11.56 -24.52 11.02
CA VAL A 307 -12.00 -24.38 12.41
C VAL A 307 -11.45 -25.55 13.25
N ALA A 308 -10.62 -25.22 14.23
CA ALA A 308 -10.17 -26.19 15.23
C ALA A 308 -11.31 -26.50 16.19
N CYS A 309 -11.68 -27.76 16.31
CA CYS A 309 -12.61 -28.28 17.29
C CYS A 309 -11.83 -29.08 18.35
N LEU A 310 -11.60 -28.47 19.51
CA LEU A 310 -10.75 -29.04 20.59
C LEU A 310 -11.63 -29.35 21.79
N GLU A 311 -11.27 -30.39 22.56
CA GLU A 311 -11.87 -30.58 23.87
C GLU A 311 -11.72 -29.33 24.73
N MET A 312 -12.78 -28.94 25.43
CA MET A 312 -12.73 -27.77 26.29
C MET A 312 -11.96 -28.08 27.56
N ILE A 313 -10.95 -27.31 27.85
CA ILE A 313 -10.14 -27.45 29.07
C ILE A 313 -10.72 -26.50 30.14
N ASP A 314 -11.25 -27.08 31.20
CA ASP A 314 -11.67 -26.32 32.38
C ASP A 314 -10.43 -25.99 33.23
N SER A 315 -9.82 -24.86 32.95
CA SER A 315 -8.51 -24.50 33.48
C SER A 315 -8.60 -23.98 34.90
N VAL A 316 -7.74 -24.49 35.81
CA VAL A 316 -7.50 -23.88 37.13
C VAL A 316 -6.70 -22.60 36.98
N ALA A 317 -5.69 -22.64 36.11
CA ALA A 317 -4.90 -21.49 35.73
C ALA A 317 -4.53 -21.59 34.24
N SER A 318 -4.27 -20.44 33.61
CA SER A 318 -3.89 -20.38 32.22
C SER A 318 -3.07 -19.11 31.98
N GLY A 319 -2.47 -19.01 30.81
CA GLY A 319 -1.69 -17.82 30.49
C GLY A 319 -0.96 -17.89 29.17
N VAL A 320 -0.01 -16.96 29.01
CA VAL A 320 0.84 -16.81 27.86
C VAL A 320 2.29 -16.87 28.29
N MET A 321 3.16 -17.47 27.47
CA MET A 321 4.60 -17.40 27.69
C MET A 321 5.33 -17.06 26.40
N TYR A 322 6.40 -16.29 26.53
CA TYR A 322 7.33 -15.98 25.48
C TYR A 322 8.66 -16.68 25.74
N THR A 323 9.18 -17.34 24.71
CA THR A 323 10.45 -18.06 24.85
C THR A 323 11.64 -17.10 24.93
N ARG A 324 11.47 -15.84 24.54
CA ARG A 324 12.44 -14.74 24.66
C ARG A 324 11.75 -13.44 24.98
N HIS A 325 12.53 -12.49 25.50
CA HIS A 325 12.04 -11.13 25.67
C HIS A 325 11.86 -10.47 24.29
N PRO A 326 10.68 -9.92 23.96
CA PRO A 326 10.39 -9.42 22.62
C PRO A 326 11.23 -8.19 22.19
N PHE A 327 11.80 -7.43 23.15
CA PHE A 327 12.51 -6.17 22.89
C PHE A 327 13.99 -6.21 23.25
N HIS A 328 14.43 -7.16 24.04
CA HIS A 328 15.82 -7.25 24.49
C HIS A 328 16.45 -8.52 23.92
N ALA A 329 17.04 -8.39 22.72
CA ALA A 329 17.66 -9.52 22.02
C ALA A 329 18.78 -10.20 22.84
N HIS A 330 19.36 -9.48 23.83
CA HIS A 330 20.37 -10.01 24.76
C HIS A 330 19.78 -10.48 26.10
N ASP A 331 18.48 -10.27 26.32
CA ASP A 331 17.81 -10.78 27.51
C ASP A 331 17.35 -12.22 27.27
N ASP A 332 18.15 -13.13 27.70
CA ASP A 332 17.97 -14.56 27.49
C ASP A 332 17.02 -15.19 28.54
N ARG A 333 15.91 -14.50 28.83
CA ARG A 333 14.89 -14.95 29.77
C ARG A 333 13.61 -15.39 29.06
N ILE A 334 12.99 -16.42 29.60
CA ILE A 334 11.62 -16.85 29.28
C ILE A 334 10.67 -16.02 30.11
N LEU A 335 9.63 -15.46 29.50
CA LEU A 335 8.58 -14.69 30.20
C LEU A 335 7.31 -15.54 30.30
N ILE A 336 6.72 -15.62 31.49
CA ILE A 336 5.48 -16.39 31.74
C ILE A 336 4.49 -15.47 32.44
N ASN A 337 3.29 -15.37 31.90
CA ASN A 337 2.15 -14.70 32.51
C ASN A 337 1.10 -15.73 32.90
N ALA A 338 0.45 -15.56 34.06
CA ALA A 338 -0.53 -16.49 34.59
C ALA A 338 -1.74 -15.80 35.25
N VAL A 339 -2.94 -16.33 35.00
CA VAL A 339 -4.19 -15.92 35.64
C VAL A 339 -4.96 -17.14 36.15
N TRP A 340 -5.84 -16.95 37.10
CA TRP A 340 -6.81 -17.97 37.50
C TRP A 340 -7.87 -18.20 36.43
N GLY A 341 -8.27 -19.45 36.22
CA GLY A 341 -9.30 -19.86 35.29
C GLY A 341 -8.84 -19.83 33.82
N LEU A 342 -9.74 -19.45 32.91
CA LEU A 342 -9.55 -19.47 31.48
C LEU A 342 -8.71 -18.29 30.97
N GLY A 343 -7.96 -18.50 29.88
CA GLY A 343 -6.97 -17.59 29.30
C GLY A 343 -7.42 -16.25 28.72
N PRO A 344 -8.66 -16.04 28.26
CA PRO A 344 -9.04 -14.78 27.62
C PRO A 344 -8.70 -13.54 28.47
N TYR A 345 -8.83 -13.58 29.78
CA TYR A 345 -8.51 -12.43 30.64
C TYR A 345 -7.03 -12.06 30.67
N ALA A 346 -6.13 -13.03 30.47
CA ALA A 346 -4.70 -12.76 30.32
C ALA A 346 -4.39 -12.20 28.93
N VAL A 347 -5.00 -12.78 27.90
CA VAL A 347 -4.75 -12.43 26.49
C VAL A 347 -5.33 -11.05 26.13
N ASP A 348 -6.55 -10.74 26.60
CA ASP A 348 -7.24 -9.48 26.34
C ASP A 348 -6.79 -8.36 27.31
N GLY A 349 -6.01 -8.69 28.37
CA GLY A 349 -5.51 -7.72 29.33
C GLY A 349 -6.61 -7.12 30.22
N VAL A 350 -7.66 -7.89 30.50
CA VAL A 350 -8.78 -7.47 31.37
C VAL A 350 -8.31 -7.35 32.81
N ILE A 351 -7.45 -8.27 33.24
CA ILE A 351 -6.80 -8.28 34.55
C ILE A 351 -5.29 -8.32 34.41
N THR A 352 -4.59 -7.79 35.41
CA THR A 352 -3.13 -7.87 35.47
C THR A 352 -2.73 -9.29 35.88
N PRO A 353 -1.96 -10.04 35.07
CA PRO A 353 -1.54 -11.40 35.41
C PRO A 353 -0.34 -11.41 36.38
N ASP A 354 -0.09 -12.56 37.00
CA ASP A 354 1.23 -12.84 37.58
C ASP A 354 2.26 -12.78 36.44
N SER A 355 3.40 -12.17 36.68
CA SER A 355 4.49 -12.06 35.72
C SER A 355 5.76 -12.70 36.27
N LEU A 356 6.31 -13.66 35.53
CA LEU A 356 7.51 -14.41 35.93
C LEU A 356 8.56 -14.31 34.81
N SER A 357 9.82 -14.21 35.21
CA SER A 357 10.95 -14.37 34.32
C SER A 357 11.84 -15.53 34.75
N VAL A 358 12.21 -16.38 33.80
CA VAL A 358 12.96 -17.63 34.06
C VAL A 358 14.21 -17.60 33.19
N ALA A 359 15.36 -17.86 33.81
CA ALA A 359 16.64 -18.02 33.10
C ALA A 359 16.62 -19.30 32.24
N ARG A 360 17.17 -19.22 31.05
CA ARG A 360 17.18 -20.33 30.08
C ARG A 360 18.18 -21.41 30.41
N GLU A 361 19.31 -21.07 31.04
CA GLU A 361 20.42 -22.00 31.32
C GLU A 361 20.07 -23.00 32.38
N ASP A 362 19.49 -22.55 33.50
CA ASP A 362 19.27 -23.35 34.72
C ASP A 362 17.80 -23.45 35.14
N LEU A 363 16.89 -22.83 34.35
CA LEU A 363 15.45 -22.68 34.62
C LEU A 363 15.17 -22.09 36.03
N ALA A 364 16.10 -21.24 36.53
CA ALA A 364 15.91 -20.52 37.79
C ALA A 364 14.96 -19.35 37.58
N ILE A 365 14.01 -19.20 38.50
CA ILE A 365 13.09 -18.04 38.52
C ILE A 365 13.89 -16.82 38.97
N LYS A 366 14.00 -15.78 38.10
CA LYS A 366 14.78 -14.57 38.37
C LYS A 366 13.90 -13.45 38.93
N ASP A 367 12.67 -13.34 38.46
CA ASP A 367 11.70 -12.35 38.94
C ASP A 367 10.33 -12.99 39.01
N PHE A 368 9.58 -12.70 40.09
CA PHE A 368 8.24 -13.21 40.29
C PHE A 368 7.35 -12.11 40.91
N ARG A 369 6.53 -11.50 40.09
CA ARG A 369 5.55 -10.52 40.52
C ARG A 369 4.17 -11.13 40.57
N VAL A 370 3.62 -11.23 41.74
CA VAL A 370 2.26 -11.72 41.98
C VAL A 370 1.32 -10.52 41.93
N ALA A 371 0.34 -10.56 41.04
CA ALA A 371 -0.69 -9.55 40.91
C ALA A 371 -1.94 -9.91 41.72
N GLU A 372 -2.75 -8.94 42.06
CA GLU A 372 -4.08 -9.16 42.61
C GLU A 372 -5.03 -9.54 41.49
N LYS A 373 -5.67 -10.70 41.60
CA LYS A 373 -6.58 -11.30 40.60
C LYS A 373 -7.96 -11.49 41.21
N PRO A 374 -8.80 -10.43 41.22
CA PRO A 374 -10.09 -10.45 41.93
C PRO A 374 -11.13 -11.34 41.28
N VAL A 375 -11.03 -11.58 39.99
CA VAL A 375 -12.01 -12.35 39.20
C VAL A 375 -11.32 -13.40 38.33
N ARG A 376 -12.05 -14.44 37.97
CA ARG A 376 -11.64 -15.48 37.02
C ARG A 376 -12.77 -15.81 36.05
N LEU A 377 -12.42 -16.23 34.85
CA LEU A 377 -13.37 -16.71 33.84
C LEU A 377 -13.45 -18.23 33.92
N VAL A 378 -14.65 -18.80 34.01
CA VAL A 378 -14.88 -20.25 34.14
C VAL A 378 -15.97 -20.76 33.20
N CYS A 379 -16.00 -22.07 32.95
CA CYS A 379 -17.05 -22.74 32.19
C CYS A 379 -18.32 -22.91 33.04
N ALA A 380 -19.46 -22.41 32.57
CA ALA A 380 -20.75 -22.69 33.17
C ALA A 380 -21.41 -23.96 32.55
N PRO A 381 -22.21 -24.72 33.28
CA PRO A 381 -22.86 -25.96 32.79
C PRO A 381 -23.75 -25.75 31.55
N GLY A 382 -24.30 -24.55 31.37
CA GLY A 382 -25.13 -24.18 30.20
C GLY A 382 -24.42 -23.93 28.87
N GLY A 383 -23.09 -24.11 28.81
CA GLY A 383 -22.33 -23.84 27.61
C GLY A 383 -22.04 -22.35 27.40
N THR A 384 -21.96 -21.59 28.46
CA THR A 384 -21.55 -20.18 28.51
C THR A 384 -20.30 -20.03 29.36
N LEU A 385 -19.62 -18.90 29.24
CA LEU A 385 -18.56 -18.52 30.18
C LEU A 385 -19.15 -17.56 31.22
N VAL A 386 -18.71 -17.68 32.48
CA VAL A 386 -19.15 -16.82 33.56
C VAL A 386 -17.94 -16.29 34.31
N GLU A 387 -18.01 -15.02 34.66
CA GLU A 387 -17.06 -14.40 35.57
C GLU A 387 -17.42 -14.77 37.00
N GLU A 388 -16.44 -15.30 37.74
CA GLU A 388 -16.56 -15.61 39.14
C GLU A 388 -15.55 -14.83 39.98
N PRO A 389 -15.90 -14.36 41.18
CA PRO A 389 -14.92 -13.78 42.08
C PRO A 389 -13.96 -14.86 42.58
N VAL A 390 -12.66 -14.55 42.59
CA VAL A 390 -11.64 -15.39 43.21
C VAL A 390 -11.73 -15.25 44.72
N PRO A 391 -11.69 -16.38 45.52
CA PRO A 391 -11.65 -16.29 46.97
C PRO A 391 -10.59 -15.32 47.48
N GLN A 392 -10.94 -14.47 48.43
CA GLN A 392 -10.09 -13.35 48.88
C GLN A 392 -8.68 -13.83 49.33
N ASP A 393 -8.60 -15.03 49.93
CA ASP A 393 -7.33 -15.63 50.33
C ASP A 393 -6.48 -16.12 49.17
N GLN A 394 -7.03 -16.22 47.94
CA GLN A 394 -6.35 -16.66 46.74
C GLN A 394 -6.01 -15.53 45.79
N GLN A 395 -6.65 -14.37 45.90
CA GLN A 395 -6.48 -13.23 44.95
C GLN A 395 -5.01 -12.82 44.81
N GLY A 396 -4.27 -12.75 45.91
CA GLY A 396 -2.86 -12.40 45.95
C GLY A 396 -1.91 -13.59 45.97
N ARG A 397 -2.35 -14.83 45.66
CA ARG A 397 -1.48 -16.01 45.58
C ARG A 397 -1.01 -16.25 44.15
N PRO A 398 0.22 -16.84 43.99
CA PRO A 398 0.68 -17.29 42.69
C PRO A 398 -0.25 -18.33 42.06
N CYS A 399 -0.53 -18.20 40.76
CA CYS A 399 -1.30 -19.16 39.97
C CYS A 399 -0.53 -20.48 39.69
N LEU A 400 0.79 -20.45 39.76
CA LEU A 400 1.69 -21.56 39.44
C LEU A 400 2.63 -21.87 40.59
N THR A 401 2.91 -23.15 40.78
CA THR A 401 4.02 -23.64 41.62
C THR A 401 5.35 -23.53 40.87
N GLU A 402 6.48 -23.47 41.56
CA GLU A 402 7.81 -23.45 40.93
C GLU A 402 8.05 -24.66 40.00
N ALA A 403 7.54 -25.82 40.33
CA ALA A 403 7.66 -27.02 39.49
C ALA A 403 6.92 -26.84 38.16
N GLN A 404 5.72 -26.26 38.19
CA GLN A 404 4.94 -25.95 36.98
C GLN A 404 5.60 -24.87 36.13
N VAL A 405 6.19 -23.85 36.75
CA VAL A 405 6.98 -22.81 36.04
C VAL A 405 8.15 -23.43 35.31
N ARG A 406 8.91 -24.33 35.96
CA ARG A 406 10.05 -25.03 35.32
C ARG A 406 9.59 -25.94 34.18
N THR A 407 8.45 -26.62 34.32
CA THR A 407 7.87 -27.44 33.26
C THR A 407 7.51 -26.59 32.04
N LEU A 408 6.83 -25.45 32.22
CA LEU A 408 6.50 -24.50 31.14
C LEU A 408 7.78 -23.97 30.47
N ALA A 409 8.79 -23.60 31.24
CA ALA A 409 10.05 -23.14 30.69
C ALA A 409 10.75 -24.25 29.87
N GLY A 410 10.64 -25.50 30.29
CA GLY A 410 11.09 -26.66 29.49
C GLY A 410 10.33 -26.82 28.18
N TYR A 411 9.01 -26.59 28.18
CA TYR A 411 8.20 -26.58 26.94
C TYR A 411 8.64 -25.44 25.99
N ALA A 412 8.89 -24.26 26.54
CA ALA A 412 9.35 -23.09 25.76
C ALA A 412 10.65 -23.39 25.02
N LEU A 413 11.64 -23.98 25.70
CA LEU A 413 12.94 -24.35 25.10
C LEU A 413 12.79 -25.39 23.99
N ARG A 414 12.00 -26.44 24.20
CA ARG A 414 11.73 -27.46 23.17
C ARG A 414 11.04 -26.91 21.95
N LEU A 415 10.08 -26.00 22.12
CA LEU A 415 9.37 -25.36 21.02
C LEU A 415 10.27 -24.44 20.23
N GLU A 416 11.07 -23.60 20.90
CA GLU A 416 12.02 -22.71 20.22
C GLU A 416 13.09 -23.49 19.46
N GLU A 417 13.63 -24.58 20.07
CA GLU A 417 14.60 -25.47 19.40
C GLU A 417 14.01 -26.11 18.15
N HIS A 418 12.75 -26.59 18.22
CA HIS A 418 12.08 -27.23 17.09
C HIS A 418 11.79 -26.25 15.94
N TYR A 419 11.29 -25.04 16.26
CA TYR A 419 10.93 -24.05 15.25
C TYR A 419 12.11 -23.20 14.77
N GLY A 420 13.22 -23.17 15.52
CA GLY A 420 14.39 -22.35 15.23
C GLY A 420 14.18 -20.83 15.40
N VAL A 421 13.04 -20.43 15.94
CA VAL A 421 12.66 -19.02 16.18
C VAL A 421 11.92 -18.91 17.52
N ALA A 422 12.01 -17.73 18.15
CA ALA A 422 11.28 -17.46 19.38
C ALA A 422 9.77 -17.67 19.21
N GLN A 423 9.11 -18.16 20.26
CA GLN A 423 7.70 -18.57 20.24
C GLN A 423 6.87 -17.76 21.23
N ASP A 424 5.64 -17.48 20.85
CA ASP A 424 4.51 -17.00 21.64
C ASP A 424 3.57 -18.20 21.88
N ILE A 425 3.36 -18.59 23.14
CA ILE A 425 2.74 -19.86 23.52
C ILE A 425 1.60 -19.60 24.49
N GLU A 426 0.38 -20.03 24.16
CA GLU A 426 -0.74 -20.10 25.09
C GLU A 426 -0.75 -21.47 25.75
N TRP A 427 -0.99 -21.48 27.08
CA TRP A 427 -0.99 -22.70 27.90
C TRP A 427 -2.17 -22.72 28.88
N ALA A 428 -2.51 -23.91 29.35
CA ALA A 428 -3.54 -24.14 30.37
C ALA A 428 -3.13 -25.22 31.34
N LEU A 429 -3.57 -25.07 32.59
CA LEU A 429 -3.41 -26.05 33.68
C LEU A 429 -4.82 -26.57 34.07
N PRO A 430 -5.20 -27.78 33.64
CA PRO A 430 -6.45 -28.39 34.09
C PRO A 430 -6.36 -28.89 35.53
N PRO A 431 -7.49 -29.29 36.17
CA PRO A 431 -7.50 -29.83 37.54
C PRO A 431 -6.62 -31.06 37.75
N GLY A 432 -6.31 -31.81 36.71
CA GLY A 432 -5.42 -32.98 36.76
C GLY A 432 -3.93 -32.67 36.90
N GLY A 433 -3.54 -31.38 36.79
CA GLY A 433 -2.17 -30.91 36.99
C GLY A 433 -1.21 -31.09 35.83
N GLU A 434 -1.64 -31.64 34.68
CA GLU A 434 -0.87 -31.70 33.44
C GLU A 434 -0.97 -30.41 32.64
N LEU A 435 0.14 -29.76 32.39
CA LEU A 435 0.19 -28.52 31.58
C LEU A 435 -0.01 -28.82 30.08
N LEU A 436 -0.90 -28.09 29.45
CA LEU A 436 -1.22 -28.25 28.05
C LEU A 436 -0.81 -26.99 27.25
N VAL A 437 -0.26 -27.22 26.06
CA VAL A 437 -0.06 -26.15 25.07
C VAL A 437 -1.34 -26.00 24.27
N LEU A 438 -1.91 -24.81 24.28
CA LEU A 438 -3.15 -24.48 23.54
C LEU A 438 -2.88 -23.86 22.18
N GLN A 439 -1.75 -23.16 22.03
CA GLN A 439 -1.31 -22.53 20.78
C GLN A 439 0.20 -22.26 20.87
N SER A 440 0.90 -22.33 19.72
CA SER A 440 2.27 -21.86 19.56
C SER A 440 2.39 -21.15 18.23
N ARG A 441 3.02 -19.96 18.23
CA ARG A 441 3.29 -19.19 17.01
C ARG A 441 4.62 -18.46 17.13
N PRO A 442 5.27 -18.11 15.99
CA PRO A 442 6.48 -17.31 16.01
C PRO A 442 6.25 -15.98 16.75
N LEU A 443 7.15 -15.66 17.67
CA LEU A 443 7.16 -14.35 18.34
C LEU A 443 7.84 -13.35 17.43
N GLY A 444 7.11 -12.31 17.04
CA GLY A 444 7.68 -11.18 16.32
C GLY A 444 8.69 -10.43 17.20
N LEU A 445 9.97 -10.70 16.98
CA LEU A 445 11.05 -9.91 17.61
C LEU A 445 11.22 -8.60 16.83
N VAL A 446 11.39 -7.50 17.55
CA VAL A 446 11.67 -6.19 16.94
C VAL A 446 13.18 -6.08 16.67
N PRO A 447 13.65 -6.16 15.41
CA PRO A 447 15.06 -6.03 15.10
C PRO A 447 15.55 -4.62 15.46
N GLY A 448 16.65 -4.53 16.25
CA GLY A 448 17.25 -3.24 16.59
C GLY A 448 16.67 -2.52 17.82
N ALA A 449 15.68 -3.09 18.51
CA ALA A 449 15.21 -2.57 19.80
C ALA A 449 16.26 -2.83 20.90
N GLN A 450 17.46 -2.28 20.74
CA GLN A 450 18.52 -2.32 21.73
C GLN A 450 18.35 -1.16 22.70
N GLY A 451 17.57 -1.34 23.77
CA GLY A 451 17.53 -0.36 24.87
C GLY A 451 17.19 1.08 24.45
N VAL A 452 17.50 2.02 25.33
CA VAL A 452 17.41 3.46 25.01
C VAL A 452 18.44 3.77 23.91
N PRO A 453 18.06 4.44 22.80
CA PRO A 453 18.98 4.76 21.72
C PRO A 453 20.20 5.54 22.22
N ALA A 454 21.38 5.20 21.71
CA ALA A 454 22.61 5.91 22.07
C ALA A 454 22.48 7.40 21.73
N GLY A 455 22.73 8.26 22.73
CA GLY A 455 22.61 9.71 22.57
C GLY A 455 21.20 10.27 22.83
N MET A 456 20.22 9.45 23.25
CA MET A 456 18.93 9.96 23.68
C MET A 456 19.09 10.82 24.95
N PRO A 457 18.64 12.09 24.95
CA PRO A 457 18.82 12.97 26.07
C PRO A 457 17.97 12.57 27.28
N ALA A 458 18.50 12.71 28.49
CA ALA A 458 17.67 12.67 29.67
C ALA A 458 16.84 13.96 29.71
N VAL A 459 15.51 13.81 29.75
CA VAL A 459 14.61 14.96 29.82
C VAL A 459 14.52 15.44 31.25
N GLU A 460 15.07 16.63 31.53
CA GLU A 460 15.04 17.30 32.86
C GLU A 460 14.05 18.48 32.86
N GLY A 461 13.39 18.72 33.97
CA GLY A 461 12.54 19.89 34.16
C GLY A 461 11.18 19.86 33.46
N ARG A 462 10.80 18.71 32.85
CA ARG A 462 9.47 18.51 32.28
C ARG A 462 8.56 17.74 33.23
N GLU A 463 7.29 18.11 33.25
CA GLU A 463 6.29 17.41 34.04
C GLU A 463 6.06 16.00 33.47
N ILE A 464 6.14 14.98 34.33
CA ILE A 464 5.85 13.59 34.00
C ILE A 464 4.41 13.32 34.43
N LEU A 465 3.54 13.05 33.47
CA LEU A 465 2.13 12.77 33.70
C LEU A 465 1.88 11.31 34.13
N ALA A 466 2.66 10.38 33.58
CA ALA A 466 2.59 8.96 33.93
C ALA A 466 3.94 8.28 33.75
N GLN A 467 4.21 7.24 34.56
CA GLN A 467 5.43 6.44 34.46
C GLN A 467 5.25 5.06 35.12
N GLY A 468 6.09 4.10 34.79
CA GLY A 468 6.17 2.80 35.47
C GLY A 468 5.38 1.67 34.83
N GLY A 469 4.76 1.88 33.71
CA GLY A 469 4.13 0.82 32.91
C GLY A 469 5.15 -0.08 32.18
N GLU A 470 4.67 -1.15 31.56
CA GLU A 470 5.47 -2.02 30.72
C GLU A 470 5.49 -1.52 29.26
N VAL A 471 6.68 -1.40 28.70
CA VAL A 471 6.85 -0.99 27.29
C VAL A 471 6.49 -2.18 26.39
N ALA A 472 5.43 -2.02 25.60
CA ALA A 472 4.96 -3.04 24.66
C ALA A 472 5.52 -2.85 23.23
N GLN A 473 5.84 -1.63 22.86
CA GLN A 473 6.56 -1.25 21.64
C GLN A 473 7.39 -0.01 21.94
N PRO A 474 8.73 -0.08 21.84
CA PRO A 474 9.58 1.08 22.04
C PRO A 474 9.44 2.12 20.93
N GLY A 475 9.72 3.37 21.24
CA GLY A 475 9.63 4.49 20.32
C GLY A 475 9.20 5.78 21.01
N VAL A 476 9.15 6.86 20.25
CA VAL A 476 8.65 8.17 20.71
C VAL A 476 7.45 8.57 19.86
N GLY A 477 6.38 8.96 20.52
CA GLY A 477 5.18 9.50 19.87
C GLY A 477 4.68 10.76 20.58
N SER A 478 4.21 11.75 19.83
CA SER A 478 3.65 12.97 20.41
C SER A 478 2.39 13.39 19.66
N GLY A 479 1.40 13.85 20.42
CA GLY A 479 0.11 14.28 19.87
C GLY A 479 -0.91 14.60 20.96
N PRO A 480 -2.13 14.99 20.57
CA PRO A 480 -3.23 15.18 21.51
C PRO A 480 -3.67 13.84 22.11
N ALA A 481 -3.76 13.77 23.42
CA ALA A 481 -4.26 12.61 24.15
C ALA A 481 -5.77 12.45 23.89
N TYR A 482 -6.16 11.29 23.45
CA TYR A 482 -7.57 10.97 23.19
C TYR A 482 -8.00 9.81 24.09
N LEU A 483 -8.86 10.13 25.06
CA LEU A 483 -9.40 9.13 25.99
C LEU A 483 -10.50 8.34 25.30
N VAL A 484 -10.34 7.01 25.26
CA VAL A 484 -11.33 6.07 24.75
C VAL A 484 -11.97 5.37 25.95
N THR A 485 -13.23 5.67 26.18
CA THR A 485 -14.05 5.11 27.27
C THR A 485 -15.11 4.14 26.75
N SER A 486 -15.51 4.29 25.49
CA SER A 486 -16.50 3.45 24.81
C SER A 486 -16.10 3.16 23.37
N GLU A 487 -16.81 2.25 22.71
CA GLU A 487 -16.59 1.94 21.29
C GLU A 487 -16.94 3.11 20.36
N ASP A 488 -17.92 3.93 20.75
CA ASP A 488 -18.35 5.10 19.96
C ASP A 488 -17.21 6.14 19.83
N ASP A 489 -16.32 6.21 20.81
CA ASP A 489 -15.19 7.12 20.82
C ASP A 489 -14.17 6.82 19.69
N LEU A 490 -14.15 5.58 19.17
CA LEU A 490 -13.19 5.17 18.12
C LEU A 490 -13.36 5.98 16.82
N SER A 491 -14.59 6.34 16.48
CA SER A 491 -14.91 7.09 15.27
C SER A 491 -14.38 8.53 15.29
N GLY A 492 -14.26 9.12 16.48
CA GLY A 492 -13.77 10.49 16.70
C GLY A 492 -12.25 10.62 16.85
N PHE A 493 -11.50 9.52 16.78
CA PHE A 493 -10.05 9.55 17.02
C PHE A 493 -9.31 10.41 15.97
N PRO A 494 -8.54 11.44 16.41
CA PRO A 494 -7.86 12.33 15.49
C PRO A 494 -6.63 11.68 14.84
N GLU A 495 -6.32 12.09 13.61
CA GLU A 495 -5.05 11.77 12.97
C GLU A 495 -3.88 12.32 13.82
N GLY A 496 -2.90 11.49 14.13
CA GLY A 496 -1.76 11.89 14.94
C GLY A 496 -2.04 11.91 16.45
N GLY A 497 -3.17 11.39 16.93
CA GLY A 497 -3.52 11.34 18.35
C GLY A 497 -2.72 10.30 19.15
N VAL A 498 -2.68 10.50 20.48
CA VAL A 498 -2.21 9.51 21.45
C VAL A 498 -3.42 8.85 22.09
N LEU A 499 -3.57 7.53 21.87
CA LEU A 499 -4.66 6.76 22.46
C LEU A 499 -4.42 6.54 23.95
N VAL A 500 -5.41 6.86 24.78
CA VAL A 500 -5.39 6.59 26.22
C VAL A 500 -6.66 5.82 26.60
N ALA A 501 -6.52 4.64 27.21
CA ALA A 501 -7.62 3.78 27.57
C ALA A 501 -7.39 3.04 28.88
N ALA A 502 -8.48 2.63 29.56
CA ALA A 502 -8.39 1.85 30.80
C ALA A 502 -7.84 0.44 30.54
N HIS A 503 -8.28 -0.19 29.46
CA HIS A 503 -7.90 -1.55 29.09
C HIS A 503 -7.47 -1.62 27.63
N SER A 504 -6.64 -2.59 27.30
CA SER A 504 -6.35 -2.93 25.92
C SER A 504 -7.58 -3.53 25.25
N SER A 505 -7.81 -3.19 23.97
CA SER A 505 -8.90 -3.77 23.18
C SER A 505 -8.42 -4.11 21.78
N PRO A 506 -8.75 -5.30 21.26
CA PRO A 506 -8.49 -5.63 19.87
C PRO A 506 -9.14 -4.65 18.89
N LYS A 507 -10.20 -3.92 19.27
CA LYS A 507 -10.88 -2.91 18.45
C LYS A 507 -10.04 -1.69 18.14
N PHE A 508 -8.99 -1.42 18.91
CA PHE A 508 -8.05 -0.31 18.67
C PHE A 508 -7.20 -0.49 17.41
N MET A 509 -7.27 -1.67 16.76
CA MET A 509 -6.56 -1.91 15.51
C MET A 509 -6.89 -0.88 14.41
N VAL A 510 -8.14 -0.42 14.34
CA VAL A 510 -8.56 0.60 13.35
C VAL A 510 -7.86 1.95 13.55
N LEU A 511 -7.34 2.19 14.76
CA LEU A 511 -6.64 3.41 15.14
C LEU A 511 -5.12 3.34 14.95
N MET A 512 -4.55 2.13 14.74
CA MET A 512 -3.11 1.92 14.70
C MET A 512 -2.38 2.76 13.64
N GLN A 513 -3.03 3.05 12.52
CA GLN A 513 -2.44 3.88 11.47
C GLN A 513 -2.44 5.37 11.83
N LYS A 514 -3.44 5.81 12.60
CA LYS A 514 -3.62 7.20 13.03
C LYS A 514 -2.88 7.54 14.31
N ALA A 515 -2.71 6.54 15.21
CA ALA A 515 -2.11 6.74 16.51
C ALA A 515 -0.59 6.99 16.43
N GLN A 516 -0.12 7.97 17.20
CA GLN A 516 1.31 8.24 17.42
C GLN A 516 1.85 7.43 18.60
N ALA A 517 1.02 7.13 19.59
CA ALA A 517 1.34 6.27 20.72
C ALA A 517 0.06 5.71 21.36
N ILE A 518 0.21 4.68 22.18
CA ILE A 518 -0.88 4.02 22.94
C ILE A 518 -0.47 3.91 24.41
N LEU A 519 -1.40 4.27 25.29
CA LEU A 519 -1.26 4.20 26.75
C LEU A 519 -2.46 3.48 27.33
N THR A 520 -2.23 2.51 28.23
CA THR A 520 -3.32 1.84 28.95
C THR A 520 -3.05 1.74 30.45
N ASP A 521 -4.11 1.79 31.26
CA ASP A 521 -4.02 1.60 32.71
C ASP A 521 -3.74 0.14 33.06
N SER A 522 -4.30 -0.84 32.35
CA SER A 522 -4.04 -2.26 32.52
C SER A 522 -3.53 -2.90 31.22
N GLY A 523 -2.94 -4.07 31.33
CA GLY A 523 -2.41 -4.84 30.20
C GLY A 523 -1.00 -5.37 30.47
N SER A 524 -0.53 -6.24 29.60
CA SER A 524 0.81 -6.82 29.67
C SER A 524 1.48 -6.89 28.31
N ILE A 525 2.81 -7.06 28.29
CA ILE A 525 3.59 -7.18 27.06
C ILE A 525 3.28 -8.48 26.27
N THR A 526 2.59 -9.42 26.86
CA THR A 526 2.16 -10.67 26.22
C THR A 526 0.74 -10.61 25.69
N GLY A 527 0.00 -9.51 25.92
CA GLY A 527 -1.38 -9.33 25.45
C GLY A 527 -1.50 -8.99 23.96
N HIS A 528 -2.71 -9.07 23.44
CA HIS A 528 -3.03 -8.75 22.05
C HIS A 528 -2.59 -7.35 21.62
N MET A 529 -2.76 -6.35 22.51
CA MET A 529 -2.36 -4.97 22.22
C MET A 529 -0.86 -4.86 22.00
N ALA A 530 -0.07 -5.53 22.83
CA ALA A 530 1.37 -5.55 22.68
C ALA A 530 1.78 -6.17 21.33
N SER A 531 1.10 -7.24 20.91
CA SER A 531 1.33 -7.88 19.62
C SER A 531 0.98 -6.94 18.45
N LEU A 532 -0.18 -6.28 18.49
CA LEU A 532 -0.61 -5.31 17.49
C LEU A 532 0.32 -4.10 17.44
N SER A 533 0.71 -3.55 18.57
CA SER A 533 1.62 -2.40 18.64
C SER A 533 2.96 -2.70 17.98
N ARG A 534 3.49 -3.91 18.17
CA ARG A 534 4.72 -4.39 17.50
C ARG A 534 4.54 -4.49 15.99
N GLU A 535 3.41 -5.09 15.55
CA GLU A 535 3.10 -5.23 14.12
C GLU A 535 3.01 -3.89 13.39
N PHE A 536 2.38 -2.89 14.04
CA PHE A 536 2.19 -1.57 13.45
C PHE A 536 3.31 -0.57 13.78
N GLY A 537 4.26 -0.95 14.65
CA GLY A 537 5.37 -0.08 15.08
C GLY A 537 4.89 1.15 15.86
N VAL A 538 3.77 1.05 16.60
CA VAL A 538 3.20 2.16 17.37
C VAL A 538 3.76 2.16 18.79
N PRO A 539 4.48 3.20 19.24
CA PRO A 539 4.99 3.31 20.60
C PRO A 539 3.90 3.07 21.63
N THR A 540 4.12 2.14 22.57
CA THR A 540 3.03 1.69 23.47
C THR A 540 3.58 1.40 24.87
N ILE A 541 2.90 1.94 25.88
CA ILE A 541 3.12 1.65 27.30
C ILE A 541 1.82 1.12 27.91
N LEU A 542 1.88 -0.08 28.49
CA LEU A 542 0.75 -0.77 29.11
C LEU A 542 0.90 -0.83 30.62
N GLY A 543 -0.22 -0.94 31.37
CA GLY A 543 -0.17 -1.13 32.79
C GLY A 543 0.28 0.10 33.61
N LEU A 544 -0.01 1.32 33.13
CA LEU A 544 0.33 2.57 33.82
C LEU A 544 -0.49 2.82 35.10
N GLY A 545 -1.63 2.13 35.25
CA GLY A 545 -2.48 2.15 36.46
C GLY A 545 -3.37 3.39 36.62
N SER A 546 -2.98 4.54 36.05
CA SER A 546 -3.68 5.81 36.23
C SER A 546 -3.66 6.78 35.04
N ALA A 547 -3.22 6.33 33.87
CA ALA A 547 -3.08 7.19 32.69
C ALA A 547 -4.41 7.86 32.30
N THR A 548 -5.55 7.14 32.41
CA THR A 548 -6.88 7.71 32.12
C THR A 548 -7.31 8.80 33.10
N ARG A 549 -6.75 8.86 34.30
CA ARG A 549 -7.04 9.87 35.30
C ARG A 549 -6.06 11.05 35.25
N ASP A 550 -4.77 10.74 34.97
CA ASP A 550 -3.69 11.70 35.10
C ASP A 550 -3.47 12.49 33.78
N ILE A 551 -3.96 11.98 32.65
CA ILE A 551 -3.86 12.61 31.34
C ILE A 551 -5.23 13.13 30.90
N ALA A 552 -5.35 14.45 30.76
CA ALA A 552 -6.60 15.07 30.32
C ALA A 552 -6.86 14.84 28.82
N HIS A 553 -8.12 14.61 28.47
CA HIS A 553 -8.55 14.51 27.07
C HIS A 553 -8.17 15.79 26.30
N GLY A 554 -7.56 15.65 25.13
CA GLY A 554 -7.10 16.75 24.29
C GLY A 554 -5.78 17.38 24.71
N ALA A 555 -5.21 17.00 25.87
CA ALA A 555 -3.89 17.48 26.28
C ALA A 555 -2.80 16.98 25.32
N THR A 556 -1.90 17.86 24.89
CA THR A 556 -0.74 17.41 24.11
C THR A 556 0.25 16.71 25.02
N VAL A 557 0.66 15.50 24.64
CA VAL A 557 1.63 14.70 25.40
C VAL A 557 2.74 14.18 24.49
N THR A 558 3.89 13.89 25.09
CA THR A 558 4.98 13.14 24.46
C THR A 558 5.19 11.84 25.22
N VAL A 559 5.05 10.73 24.52
CA VAL A 559 5.25 9.38 25.03
C VAL A 559 6.64 8.91 24.69
N ASP A 560 7.43 8.66 25.70
CA ASP A 560 8.74 8.01 25.61
C ASP A 560 8.60 6.54 26.02
N ALA A 561 8.31 5.72 25.04
CA ALA A 561 8.22 4.28 25.24
C ALA A 561 9.58 3.58 25.23
N TYR A 562 10.71 4.28 25.25
CA TYR A 562 12.01 3.69 25.59
C TYR A 562 12.23 3.64 27.09
N THR A 563 11.79 4.66 27.81
CA THR A 563 11.98 4.77 29.27
C THR A 563 10.70 4.56 30.08
N GLY A 564 9.55 4.36 29.41
CA GLY A 564 8.24 4.14 30.06
C GLY A 564 7.67 5.39 30.71
N LYS A 565 7.94 6.60 30.14
CA LYS A 565 7.49 7.87 30.68
C LYS A 565 6.59 8.63 29.71
N VAL A 566 5.65 9.39 30.27
CA VAL A 566 4.76 10.28 29.51
C VAL A 566 4.94 11.70 30.02
N TYR A 567 5.30 12.62 29.12
CA TYR A 567 5.57 14.03 29.44
C TYR A 567 4.43 14.94 28.99
N ALA A 568 4.19 16.00 29.73
CA ALA A 568 3.28 17.07 29.33
C ALA A 568 3.89 17.89 28.18
N GLY A 569 3.08 18.18 27.16
CA GLY A 569 3.47 18.96 25.98
C GLY A 569 4.36 18.20 24.99
N VAL A 570 4.91 18.96 24.03
CA VAL A 570 5.85 18.43 23.03
C VAL A 570 7.26 18.51 23.57
N VAL A 571 8.01 17.40 23.55
CA VAL A 571 9.44 17.33 23.89
C VAL A 571 10.20 17.10 22.59
N GLU A 572 10.64 18.19 21.96
CA GLU A 572 11.24 18.15 20.62
C GLU A 572 12.53 17.33 20.58
N GLU A 573 13.31 17.32 21.67
CA GLU A 573 14.54 16.56 21.77
C GLU A 573 14.32 15.04 21.64
N LEU A 574 13.16 14.55 22.07
CA LEU A 574 12.77 13.15 21.95
C LEU A 574 12.26 12.81 20.55
N LEU A 575 11.64 13.74 19.82
CA LEU A 575 11.08 13.49 18.50
C LEU A 575 12.13 13.10 17.45
N ALA A 576 13.40 13.48 17.68
CA ALA A 576 14.52 13.05 16.84
C ALA A 576 14.76 11.51 16.91
N PHE A 577 14.24 10.85 17.95
CA PHE A 577 14.35 9.41 18.19
C PHE A 577 13.06 8.65 17.85
N LYS A 578 12.19 9.26 17.06
CA LYS A 578 11.01 8.59 16.52
C LYS A 578 11.46 7.39 15.70
N ALA A 579 10.99 6.19 16.08
CA ALA A 579 11.36 4.97 15.37
C ALA A 579 10.92 5.05 13.90
N GLU A 580 11.86 4.85 12.97
CA GLU A 580 11.50 4.60 11.58
C GLU A 580 10.73 3.27 11.51
N LYS A 581 9.61 3.28 10.80
CA LYS A 581 8.80 2.08 10.58
C LYS A 581 9.68 1.02 9.89
N THR A 582 10.07 0.00 10.63
CA THR A 582 10.98 -1.05 10.16
C THR A 582 10.37 -1.89 9.04
N THR A 583 11.21 -2.39 8.17
CA THR A 583 10.92 -3.27 7.03
C THR A 583 10.29 -4.59 7.47
N LEU A 584 8.97 -4.70 7.35
CA LEU A 584 8.20 -5.81 7.91
C LEU A 584 7.95 -6.98 6.94
N MET A 585 8.37 -6.88 5.68
CA MET A 585 7.99 -7.85 4.64
C MET A 585 9.15 -8.69 4.09
N THR A 586 10.40 -8.28 4.29
CA THR A 586 11.58 -9.04 3.80
C THR A 586 11.67 -10.39 4.49
N GLY A 587 11.78 -11.47 3.69
CA GLY A 587 11.84 -12.85 4.21
C GLY A 587 10.48 -13.55 4.32
N THR A 588 9.37 -12.87 4.03
CA THR A 588 8.05 -13.51 3.99
C THR A 588 7.84 -14.29 2.69
N PRO A 589 7.08 -15.39 2.70
CA PRO A 589 6.74 -16.12 1.47
C PRO A 589 6.05 -15.26 0.41
N VAL A 590 5.25 -14.27 0.82
CA VAL A 590 4.58 -13.33 -0.09
C VAL A 590 5.57 -12.37 -0.73
N PHE A 591 6.56 -11.90 0.05
CA PHE A 591 7.64 -11.05 -0.46
C PHE A 591 8.49 -11.80 -1.49
N ASP A 592 8.78 -13.08 -1.25
CA ASP A 592 9.50 -13.93 -2.20
C ASP A 592 8.74 -14.11 -3.51
N VAL A 593 7.40 -14.29 -3.45
CA VAL A 593 6.55 -14.34 -4.65
C VAL A 593 6.56 -12.99 -5.36
N LEU A 594 6.39 -11.87 -4.63
CA LEU A 594 6.50 -10.53 -5.23
C LEU A 594 7.84 -10.36 -5.94
N THR A 595 8.94 -10.75 -5.28
CA THR A 595 10.29 -10.63 -5.84
C THR A 595 10.44 -11.43 -7.14
N ARG A 596 9.91 -12.66 -7.20
CA ARG A 596 9.92 -13.47 -8.42
C ARG A 596 9.07 -12.86 -9.53
N VAL A 597 7.83 -12.50 -9.24
CA VAL A 597 6.91 -11.86 -10.20
C VAL A 597 7.44 -10.53 -10.70
N ALA A 598 7.96 -9.70 -9.80
CA ALA A 598 8.51 -8.40 -10.13
C ALA A 598 9.70 -8.47 -11.10
N ARG A 599 10.49 -9.55 -11.11
CA ARG A 599 11.58 -9.77 -12.08
C ARG A 599 11.12 -9.76 -13.53
N HIS A 600 9.85 -10.07 -13.78
CA HIS A 600 9.24 -10.09 -15.13
C HIS A 600 8.50 -8.80 -15.48
N ILE A 601 8.30 -7.91 -14.51
CA ILE A 601 7.52 -6.69 -14.70
C ILE A 601 8.43 -5.45 -14.59
N VAL A 602 9.16 -5.33 -13.48
CA VAL A 602 9.80 -4.09 -13.02
C VAL A 602 11.11 -3.75 -13.76
N PRO A 603 12.10 -4.63 -13.95
CA PRO A 603 13.39 -4.24 -14.51
C PRO A 603 13.26 -3.68 -15.93
N LEU A 604 13.95 -2.56 -16.18
CA LEU A 604 14.15 -2.00 -17.51
C LEU A 604 15.53 -2.36 -18.02
N ARG A 605 15.61 -3.16 -19.08
CA ARG A 605 16.85 -3.60 -19.71
C ARG A 605 17.09 -2.95 -21.07
N LEU A 606 16.03 -2.65 -21.80
CA LEU A 606 16.10 -1.95 -23.08
C LEU A 606 16.22 -0.43 -22.88
N THR A 607 17.39 0.03 -22.47
CA THR A 607 17.65 1.44 -22.17
C THR A 607 18.08 2.26 -23.38
N ASP A 608 18.81 1.65 -24.31
CA ASP A 608 19.36 2.33 -25.51
C ASP A 608 18.57 1.99 -26.77
N PRO A 609 17.80 2.95 -27.34
CA PRO A 609 17.05 2.74 -28.59
C PRO A 609 17.92 2.42 -29.82
N LYS A 610 19.23 2.67 -29.75
CA LYS A 610 20.19 2.38 -30.85
C LYS A 610 20.79 0.98 -30.76
N SER A 611 20.57 0.29 -29.63
CA SER A 611 21.07 -1.07 -29.45
C SER A 611 20.42 -2.03 -30.47
N PRO A 612 21.17 -2.99 -31.03
CA PRO A 612 20.60 -4.06 -31.87
C PRO A 612 19.58 -4.94 -31.12
N ASP A 613 19.61 -4.90 -29.79
CA ASP A 613 18.64 -5.62 -28.94
C ASP A 613 17.35 -4.82 -28.69
N PHE A 614 17.28 -3.55 -29.11
CA PHE A 614 16.07 -2.71 -28.98
C PHE A 614 15.00 -3.13 -29.99
N ARG A 615 14.44 -4.33 -29.76
CA ARG A 615 13.44 -5.00 -30.61
C ARG A 615 12.62 -5.99 -29.77
N VAL A 616 11.51 -6.46 -30.29
CA VAL A 616 10.58 -7.38 -29.59
C VAL A 616 11.30 -8.58 -28.95
N ARG A 617 12.27 -9.18 -29.69
CA ARG A 617 13.02 -10.33 -29.17
C ARG A 617 13.90 -9.99 -27.96
N GLY A 618 14.34 -8.74 -27.82
CA GLY A 618 15.14 -8.28 -26.69
C GLY A 618 14.33 -7.99 -25.43
N CYS A 619 13.00 -7.88 -25.54
CA CYS A 619 12.15 -7.68 -24.38
C CYS A 619 12.18 -8.91 -23.45
N THR A 620 12.44 -8.69 -22.17
CA THR A 620 12.46 -9.74 -21.14
C THR A 620 11.47 -9.47 -20.02
N THR A 621 10.96 -8.23 -19.93
CA THR A 621 10.03 -7.76 -18.93
C THR A 621 8.89 -6.97 -19.59
N LEU A 622 7.79 -6.76 -18.88
CA LEU A 622 6.71 -5.87 -19.34
C LEU A 622 7.18 -4.41 -19.44
N HIS A 623 8.15 -3.99 -18.62
CA HIS A 623 8.75 -2.68 -18.70
C HIS A 623 9.55 -2.49 -20.02
N ASP A 624 10.26 -3.53 -20.45
CA ASP A 624 10.95 -3.51 -21.76
C ASP A 624 9.96 -3.37 -22.91
N VAL A 625 8.85 -4.12 -22.87
CA VAL A 625 7.77 -4.03 -23.87
C VAL A 625 7.20 -2.61 -23.90
N MET A 626 6.90 -2.06 -22.75
CA MET A 626 6.39 -0.70 -22.61
C MET A 626 7.38 0.32 -23.20
N ARG A 627 8.66 0.21 -22.86
CA ARG A 627 9.71 1.12 -23.33
C ARG A 627 9.87 1.06 -24.85
N LEU A 628 9.87 -0.16 -25.39
CA LEU A 628 9.95 -0.39 -26.84
C LEU A 628 8.77 0.25 -27.59
N LEU A 629 7.56 -0.02 -27.14
CA LEU A 629 6.33 0.47 -27.80
C LEU A 629 6.18 1.98 -27.65
N HIS A 630 6.55 2.52 -26.50
CA HIS A 630 6.55 3.95 -26.27
C HIS A 630 7.50 4.66 -27.26
N GLU A 631 8.72 4.18 -27.47
CA GLU A 631 9.67 4.76 -28.41
C GLU A 631 9.18 4.70 -29.86
N HIS A 632 8.71 3.51 -30.27
CA HIS A 632 8.20 3.33 -31.63
C HIS A 632 6.91 4.10 -31.90
N SER A 633 6.05 4.30 -30.90
CA SER A 633 4.78 5.01 -31.04
C SER A 633 4.97 6.48 -31.45
N TYR A 634 6.02 7.11 -30.92
CA TYR A 634 6.38 8.48 -31.35
C TYR A 634 6.83 8.50 -32.80
N GLY A 635 7.66 7.53 -33.23
CA GLY A 635 8.06 7.38 -34.62
C GLY A 635 6.85 7.25 -35.56
N GLU A 636 5.91 6.37 -35.25
CA GLU A 636 4.70 6.15 -36.04
C GLU A 636 3.76 7.34 -36.04
N MET A 637 3.60 8.04 -34.90
CA MET A 637 2.74 9.22 -34.81
C MET A 637 3.29 10.38 -35.63
N PHE A 638 4.61 10.57 -35.64
CA PHE A 638 5.25 11.71 -36.31
C PHE A 638 5.68 11.40 -37.75
N SER A 639 5.83 10.12 -38.13
CA SER A 639 6.08 9.73 -39.52
C SER A 639 4.95 10.20 -40.47
N LEU A 640 3.72 10.29 -39.97
CA LEU A 640 2.60 10.90 -40.70
C LEU A 640 2.78 12.39 -40.97
N SER A 641 3.38 13.11 -40.03
CA SER A 641 3.69 14.53 -40.19
C SER A 641 4.81 14.73 -41.22
N ASP A 642 5.79 13.81 -41.25
CA ASP A 642 6.90 13.85 -42.21
C ASP A 642 6.46 13.38 -43.60
N MET A 643 5.57 12.39 -43.73
CA MET A 643 4.96 11.99 -45.01
C MET A 643 4.05 13.08 -45.60
N ALA A 644 3.40 13.85 -44.73
CA ALA A 644 2.59 15.03 -45.13
C ALA A 644 3.45 16.29 -45.34
N SER A 645 4.78 16.24 -45.13
CA SER A 645 5.70 17.38 -45.37
C SER A 645 6.13 17.61 -46.83
N GLY A 646 5.62 16.79 -47.76
CA GLY A 646 5.48 17.25 -49.18
C GLY A 646 4.41 18.35 -49.24
N GLU A 647 4.49 19.37 -49.94
CA GLU A 647 3.65 20.60 -50.17
C GLU A 647 2.42 20.91 -49.29
N SER A 648 1.93 19.97 -48.44
CA SER A 648 0.79 20.09 -47.49
C SER A 648 1.07 19.51 -46.10
N GLY A 649 2.16 19.97 -45.43
CA GLY A 649 2.50 19.51 -44.08
C GLY A 649 1.50 19.89 -43.01
N LEU A 650 1.00 18.93 -42.18
CA LEU A 650 0.06 19.14 -41.07
C LEU A 650 0.67 19.92 -39.89
N ALA A 651 1.98 19.85 -39.71
CA ALA A 651 2.70 20.51 -38.62
C ALA A 651 3.29 21.86 -39.10
N MET A 652 2.90 22.94 -38.45
CA MET A 652 3.40 24.27 -38.66
C MET A 652 4.41 24.67 -37.59
N ARG A 653 5.52 25.23 -37.97
CA ARG A 653 6.53 25.73 -37.05
C ARG A 653 6.10 27.06 -36.44
N LEU A 654 6.01 27.11 -35.10
CA LEU A 654 5.64 28.36 -34.42
C LEU A 654 6.85 29.31 -34.37
N ARG A 655 6.66 30.54 -34.90
CA ARG A 655 7.64 31.62 -34.87
C ARG A 655 7.42 32.52 -33.65
N ALA A 656 7.75 31.99 -32.43
CA ALA A 656 7.67 32.73 -31.18
C ALA A 656 8.98 32.55 -30.36
N GLN A 657 9.30 33.55 -29.56
CA GLN A 657 10.49 33.52 -28.69
C GLN A 657 10.21 32.70 -27.41
N THR A 658 10.06 31.39 -27.54
CA THR A 658 9.81 30.47 -26.43
C THR A 658 11.07 29.70 -25.99
N GLY A 659 12.17 29.81 -26.79
CA GLY A 659 13.35 28.98 -26.62
C GLY A 659 13.10 27.47 -26.91
N LEU A 660 12.00 27.16 -27.62
CA LEU A 660 11.62 25.79 -28.03
C LEU A 660 11.51 25.78 -29.56
N ASP A 661 11.93 24.69 -30.20
CA ASP A 661 11.54 24.39 -31.58
C ASP A 661 10.15 23.75 -31.55
N LEU A 662 9.12 24.61 -31.56
CA LEU A 662 7.74 24.22 -31.33
C LEU A 662 6.97 24.09 -32.65
N HIS A 663 6.40 22.94 -32.85
CA HIS A 663 5.56 22.58 -33.99
C HIS A 663 4.10 22.42 -33.55
N VAL A 664 3.20 23.04 -34.30
CA VAL A 664 1.76 23.07 -34.00
C VAL A 664 1.00 22.21 -34.99
N ILE A 665 0.13 21.35 -34.51
CA ILE A 665 -0.77 20.52 -35.32
C ILE A 665 -2.20 20.90 -34.92
N ASP A 666 -2.95 21.47 -35.89
CA ASP A 666 -4.35 21.85 -35.66
C ASP A 666 -5.31 20.72 -36.03
N LEU A 667 -6.06 20.25 -35.03
CA LEU A 667 -7.13 19.27 -35.18
C LEU A 667 -8.43 19.90 -35.73
N GLY A 668 -8.41 21.22 -35.92
CA GLY A 668 -9.48 22.04 -36.43
C GLY A 668 -9.94 23.11 -35.44
N GLY A 669 -9.93 24.35 -35.89
CA GLY A 669 -10.38 25.53 -35.15
C GLY A 669 -9.37 26.06 -34.12
N GLY A 670 -8.14 25.63 -34.13
CA GLY A 670 -7.06 26.12 -33.25
C GLY A 670 -6.23 27.25 -33.93
N VAL A 671 -6.24 27.32 -35.26
CA VAL A 671 -5.44 28.25 -36.05
C VAL A 671 -6.36 29.04 -37.01
N ALA A 672 -6.02 30.28 -37.29
CA ALA A 672 -6.76 31.14 -38.23
C ALA A 672 -6.74 30.53 -39.65
N PRO A 673 -7.89 30.53 -40.37
CA PRO A 673 -8.01 29.84 -41.66
C PRO A 673 -7.00 30.31 -42.71
N GLY A 674 -6.52 31.55 -42.62
CA GLY A 674 -5.52 32.13 -43.53
C GLY A 674 -4.08 31.61 -43.30
N ALA A 675 -3.75 31.22 -42.10
CA ALA A 675 -2.42 30.75 -41.70
C ALA A 675 -2.19 29.25 -42.01
N LEU A 676 -3.22 28.47 -42.27
CA LEU A 676 -3.14 27.03 -42.58
C LEU A 676 -2.42 26.72 -43.92
N LYS A 677 -2.13 27.75 -44.75
CA LYS A 677 -1.42 27.57 -46.03
C LYS A 677 0.09 27.69 -45.93
N GLY A 678 0.61 28.02 -44.73
CA GLY A 678 2.05 28.26 -44.49
C GLY A 678 2.72 27.13 -43.69
N ARG A 679 4.04 27.01 -43.80
CA ARG A 679 4.85 26.14 -42.94
C ARG A 679 5.18 26.81 -41.60
N ASP A 680 5.05 28.12 -41.52
CA ASP A 680 5.33 28.93 -40.34
C ASP A 680 4.02 29.50 -39.79
N LEU A 681 3.87 29.38 -38.47
CA LEU A 681 2.73 29.93 -37.73
C LEU A 681 3.22 31.09 -36.85
N ARG A 682 2.50 32.18 -36.82
CA ARG A 682 2.77 33.32 -35.93
C ARG A 682 1.88 33.24 -34.68
N PRO A 683 2.29 33.80 -33.53
CA PRO A 683 1.47 33.81 -32.31
C PRO A 683 0.07 34.42 -32.52
N GLU A 684 -0.04 35.45 -33.35
CA GLU A 684 -1.30 36.14 -33.69
C GLU A 684 -2.26 35.28 -34.51
N ASP A 685 -1.78 34.24 -35.17
CA ASP A 685 -2.61 33.34 -35.97
C ASP A 685 -3.20 32.19 -35.08
N VAL A 686 -2.81 32.10 -33.81
CA VAL A 686 -3.31 31.11 -32.85
C VAL A 686 -4.64 31.61 -32.28
N ILE A 687 -5.73 30.89 -32.57
CA ILE A 687 -7.09 31.20 -32.06
C ILE A 687 -7.52 30.19 -30.96
N SER A 688 -6.78 29.10 -30.77
CA SER A 688 -6.99 28.16 -29.67
C SER A 688 -6.84 28.87 -28.32
N ARG A 689 -7.92 28.97 -27.54
CA ARG A 689 -7.89 29.63 -26.24
C ARG A 689 -6.90 28.96 -25.28
N PRO A 690 -6.94 27.61 -25.07
CA PRO A 690 -5.99 26.93 -24.13
C PRO A 690 -4.55 27.07 -24.60
N PHE A 691 -4.27 26.95 -25.92
CA PHE A 691 -2.91 27.10 -26.43
C PHE A 691 -2.42 28.53 -26.35
N GLY A 692 -3.27 29.51 -26.66
CA GLY A 692 -2.92 30.92 -26.53
C GLY A 692 -2.55 31.30 -25.09
N ALA A 693 -3.27 30.79 -24.09
CA ALA A 693 -2.97 31.01 -22.69
C ALA A 693 -1.61 30.38 -22.29
N LEU A 694 -1.36 29.12 -22.66
CA LEU A 694 -0.07 28.47 -22.40
C LEU A 694 1.07 29.20 -23.11
N LEU A 695 0.89 29.59 -24.36
CA LEU A 695 1.87 30.33 -25.19
C LEU A 695 2.24 31.66 -24.55
N GLY A 696 1.26 32.41 -24.04
CA GLY A 696 1.51 33.65 -23.31
C GLY A 696 2.42 33.48 -22.10
N GLY A 697 2.33 32.33 -21.42
CA GLY A 697 3.24 31.95 -20.33
C GLY A 697 4.61 31.47 -20.80
N LEU A 698 4.69 30.85 -21.98
CA LEU A 698 5.94 30.32 -22.54
C LEU A 698 6.82 31.38 -23.22
N VAL A 699 6.27 32.52 -23.67
CA VAL A 699 7.06 33.59 -24.28
C VAL A 699 8.03 34.17 -23.27
N LEU A 700 9.31 34.27 -23.69
CA LEU A 700 10.39 34.81 -22.87
C LEU A 700 10.29 36.32 -22.76
N ASP A 701 10.38 36.85 -21.54
CA ASP A 701 10.46 38.29 -21.28
C ASP A 701 11.87 38.79 -21.64
N GLN A 702 12.00 40.11 -21.91
CA GLN A 702 13.29 40.69 -22.27
C GLN A 702 14.39 40.46 -21.23
N ALA A 703 14.04 40.42 -19.96
CA ALA A 703 14.96 40.10 -18.86
C ALA A 703 15.55 38.68 -18.99
N GLN A 704 14.75 37.70 -19.42
CA GLN A 704 15.18 36.31 -19.61
C GLN A 704 16.09 36.14 -20.86
N LEU A 705 16.03 37.06 -21.83
CA LEU A 705 16.89 37.03 -23.01
C LEU A 705 18.27 37.64 -22.76
N THR A 706 18.40 38.52 -21.77
CA THR A 706 19.63 39.29 -21.50
C THR A 706 20.46 38.77 -20.32
N THR A 707 19.90 37.96 -19.43
CA THR A 707 20.59 37.46 -18.25
C THR A 707 21.54 36.30 -18.60
N PRO A 708 22.87 36.40 -18.30
CA PRO A 708 23.81 35.29 -18.51
C PRO A 708 23.44 34.12 -17.59
N ARG A 709 23.29 32.94 -18.18
CA ARG A 709 22.92 31.74 -17.44
C ARG A 709 24.18 31.07 -16.88
N PRO A 710 24.24 30.74 -15.55
CA PRO A 710 25.39 30.05 -15.00
C PRO A 710 25.47 28.62 -15.57
N VAL A 711 26.50 28.34 -16.35
CA VAL A 711 26.78 27.02 -16.91
C VAL A 711 27.88 26.36 -16.09
N GLN A 712 27.58 25.31 -15.35
CA GLN A 712 28.62 24.52 -14.71
C GLN A 712 29.36 23.66 -15.73
N VAL A 713 30.69 23.84 -15.80
CA VAL A 713 31.60 23.18 -16.76
C VAL A 713 31.52 21.65 -16.74
N LYS A 714 31.22 21.03 -15.55
CA LYS A 714 31.04 19.56 -15.43
C LYS A 714 29.80 19.07 -16.16
N GLY A 715 28.68 19.80 -16.12
CA GLY A 715 27.47 19.44 -16.88
C GLY A 715 27.67 19.60 -18.38
N LEU A 716 28.38 20.66 -18.80
CA LEU A 716 28.75 20.88 -20.21
C LEU A 716 29.65 19.76 -20.75
N LEU A 717 30.64 19.32 -20.00
CA LEU A 717 31.54 18.23 -20.37
C LEU A 717 30.82 16.87 -20.44
N SER A 718 29.84 16.58 -19.58
CA SER A 718 29.01 15.38 -19.66
C SER A 718 28.16 15.38 -20.94
N VAL A 719 27.56 16.51 -21.26
CA VAL A 719 26.76 16.70 -22.49
C VAL A 719 27.64 16.62 -23.74
N MET A 720 28.84 17.26 -23.72
CA MET A 720 29.80 17.20 -24.84
C MET A 720 30.41 15.82 -25.00
N GLY A 721 30.69 15.08 -23.90
CA GLY A 721 31.24 13.72 -23.95
C GLY A 721 30.25 12.74 -24.58
N GLN A 722 28.96 12.85 -24.28
CA GLN A 722 27.91 12.04 -24.94
C GLN A 722 27.64 12.47 -26.38
N GLN A 723 27.85 13.74 -26.71
CA GLN A 723 27.73 14.25 -28.08
C GLN A 723 28.93 13.82 -29.00
N MET A 724 30.12 13.62 -28.43
CA MET A 724 31.30 13.15 -29.19
C MET A 724 31.26 11.64 -29.46
N ILE A 725 30.54 10.85 -28.66
CA ILE A 725 30.41 9.40 -28.84
C ILE A 725 29.32 9.04 -29.88
N SER A 726 28.42 9.95 -30.20
CA SER A 726 27.40 9.76 -31.24
C SER A 726 27.89 10.29 -32.59
N ASN A 727 28.33 9.39 -33.46
CA ASN A 727 28.67 9.66 -34.86
C ASN A 727 27.45 10.30 -35.58
N PRO A 728 27.57 11.41 -36.27
CA PRO A 728 26.49 11.97 -37.07
C PRO A 728 26.29 11.11 -38.31
N GLY A 729 25.18 10.36 -38.37
CA GLY A 729 24.71 9.80 -39.65
C GLY A 729 24.36 10.94 -40.62
N ALA A 730 24.51 10.68 -41.92
CA ALA A 730 24.62 11.63 -43.05
C ALA A 730 23.37 12.55 -43.34
N ASP A 731 22.38 12.58 -42.51
CA ASP A 731 21.26 13.54 -42.55
C ASP A 731 21.16 14.30 -41.25
N GLY A 732 21.56 15.57 -41.30
CA GLY A 732 21.69 16.48 -40.15
C GLY A 732 20.41 16.85 -39.37
N GLN A 733 19.46 15.94 -39.22
CA GLN A 733 18.27 16.09 -38.36
C GLN A 733 18.42 15.25 -37.10
N ARG A 734 18.67 15.94 -35.97
CA ARG A 734 18.65 15.35 -34.64
C ARG A 734 17.20 14.93 -34.28
N PHE A 735 16.92 13.65 -34.30
CA PHE A 735 15.69 13.10 -33.69
C PHE A 735 15.71 13.44 -32.19
N GLY A 736 14.78 14.31 -31.72
CA GLY A 736 14.55 14.46 -30.29
C GLY A 736 14.45 15.88 -29.70
N ASP A 737 14.74 16.96 -30.47
CA ASP A 737 14.73 18.34 -29.93
C ASP A 737 13.42 19.12 -30.23
N ARG A 738 12.48 18.55 -30.99
CA ARG A 738 11.22 19.21 -31.33
C ARG A 738 10.18 19.05 -30.24
N SER A 739 9.54 20.16 -29.90
CA SER A 739 8.35 20.19 -29.03
C SER A 739 7.10 20.29 -29.92
N TYR A 740 6.00 19.72 -29.47
CA TYR A 740 4.76 19.69 -30.24
C TYR A 740 3.58 20.20 -29.42
N ALA A 741 2.68 20.93 -30.09
CA ALA A 741 1.38 21.34 -29.59
C ALA A 741 0.28 20.83 -30.54
N ILE A 742 -0.54 19.91 -30.09
CA ILE A 742 -1.72 19.42 -30.79
C ILE A 742 -2.91 20.19 -30.24
N ILE A 743 -3.57 20.98 -31.09
CA ILE A 743 -4.55 21.97 -30.65
C ILE A 743 -5.88 21.83 -31.36
N SER A 744 -6.95 22.33 -30.75
CA SER A 744 -8.19 22.73 -31.33
C SER A 744 -8.67 24.03 -30.68
N ASP A 745 -9.88 24.51 -30.99
CA ASP A 745 -10.50 25.66 -30.33
C ASP A 745 -10.54 25.53 -28.78
N LYS A 746 -10.71 24.31 -28.24
CA LYS A 746 -10.89 24.01 -26.81
C LYS A 746 -9.93 22.98 -26.24
N TYR A 747 -9.14 22.34 -27.06
CA TYR A 747 -8.24 21.26 -26.66
C TYR A 747 -6.78 21.64 -26.89
N LEU A 748 -5.94 21.20 -25.99
CA LEU A 748 -4.48 21.33 -26.04
C LEU A 748 -3.82 20.07 -25.49
N ASN A 749 -2.95 19.47 -26.28
CA ASN A 749 -1.93 18.57 -25.79
C ASN A 749 -0.57 19.15 -26.17
N PHE A 750 0.19 19.52 -25.16
CA PHE A 750 1.52 20.09 -25.32
C PHE A 750 2.56 19.13 -24.79
N SER A 751 3.55 18.83 -25.61
CA SER A 751 4.66 17.95 -25.30
C SER A 751 5.98 18.70 -25.50
N SER A 752 6.64 19.02 -24.42
CA SER A 752 7.94 19.69 -24.41
C SER A 752 9.05 18.69 -24.19
N ARG A 753 10.05 18.70 -25.09
CA ARG A 753 11.29 17.95 -24.94
C ARG A 753 12.45 18.92 -25.09
N VAL A 754 13.18 19.15 -24.03
CA VAL A 754 14.36 20.01 -24.01
C VAL A 754 15.50 19.27 -23.36
N GLY A 755 16.40 18.68 -24.16
CA GLY A 755 17.43 17.82 -23.67
C GLY A 755 16.86 16.63 -22.89
N TYR A 756 17.14 16.57 -21.57
CA TYR A 756 16.67 15.50 -20.68
C TYR A 756 15.37 15.81 -19.93
N HIS A 757 14.77 16.97 -20.17
CA HIS A 757 13.51 17.38 -19.56
C HIS A 757 12.34 16.96 -20.43
N TYR A 758 11.35 16.33 -19.81
CA TYR A 758 10.13 15.91 -20.47
C TYR A 758 8.91 16.45 -19.71
N GLY A 759 8.17 17.32 -20.35
CA GLY A 759 6.92 17.90 -19.82
C GLY A 759 5.76 17.63 -20.75
N VAL A 760 4.68 17.06 -20.25
CA VAL A 760 3.42 16.88 -21.00
C VAL A 760 2.30 17.61 -20.27
N LEU A 761 1.52 18.36 -21.04
CA LEU A 761 0.33 19.03 -20.54
C LEU A 761 -0.83 18.65 -21.47
N ASP A 762 -1.88 18.11 -20.89
CA ASP A 762 -3.12 17.78 -21.60
C ASP A 762 -4.27 18.57 -20.98
N CYS A 763 -5.06 19.26 -21.80
CA CYS A 763 -6.09 20.17 -21.32
C CYS A 763 -7.30 20.21 -22.24
N TYR A 764 -8.47 20.25 -21.63
CA TYR A 764 -9.69 20.66 -22.28
C TYR A 764 -10.26 21.89 -21.55
N CYS A 765 -10.57 22.95 -22.29
CA CYS A 765 -11.08 24.21 -21.76
C CYS A 765 -12.25 24.69 -22.63
N GLY A 766 -13.47 24.44 -22.17
CA GLY A 766 -14.74 24.80 -22.86
C GLY A 766 -15.72 25.51 -21.92
N ARG A 767 -16.91 25.80 -22.42
CA ARG A 767 -17.96 26.48 -21.63
C ARG A 767 -18.54 25.64 -20.50
N THR A 768 -18.41 24.29 -20.58
CA THR A 768 -18.96 23.38 -19.61
C THR A 768 -17.90 23.08 -18.56
N GLU A 769 -18.01 23.65 -17.38
CA GLU A 769 -17.08 23.57 -16.26
C GLU A 769 -16.73 22.11 -15.87
N SER A 770 -17.73 21.22 -15.81
CA SER A 770 -17.55 19.82 -15.45
C SER A 770 -16.65 19.02 -16.42
N LYS A 771 -16.40 19.57 -17.63
CA LYS A 771 -15.52 18.95 -18.64
C LYS A 771 -14.12 19.56 -18.67
N ASN A 772 -13.91 20.69 -18.01
CA ASN A 772 -12.63 21.36 -17.99
C ASN A 772 -11.63 20.62 -17.11
N TYR A 773 -10.44 20.41 -17.64
CA TYR A 773 -9.35 19.80 -16.92
C TYR A 773 -7.99 20.26 -17.43
N ILE A 774 -7.00 20.18 -16.56
CA ILE A 774 -5.58 20.27 -16.88
C ILE A 774 -4.90 19.07 -16.23
N THR A 775 -4.17 18.29 -17.01
CA THR A 775 -3.24 17.26 -16.50
C THR A 775 -1.83 17.66 -16.89
N PHE A 776 -0.95 17.78 -15.92
CA PHE A 776 0.44 18.12 -16.13
C PHE A 776 1.33 17.00 -15.61
N SER A 777 2.28 16.55 -16.40
CA SER A 777 3.29 15.57 -15.99
C SER A 777 4.68 16.09 -16.35
N PHE A 778 5.60 15.99 -15.41
CA PHE A 778 6.98 16.41 -15.58
C PHE A 778 7.95 15.37 -15.05
N LYS A 779 9.03 15.10 -15.80
CA LYS A 779 10.06 14.14 -15.41
C LYS A 779 11.41 14.50 -16.02
N GLY A 780 12.50 13.98 -15.42
CA GLY A 780 13.85 14.01 -15.98
C GLY A 780 14.64 15.23 -15.54
N GLY A 781 15.77 15.50 -16.20
CA GLY A 781 16.74 16.55 -15.93
C GLY A 781 18.17 16.07 -16.13
N ALA A 782 19.15 16.99 -16.11
CA ALA A 782 20.56 16.72 -16.32
C ALA A 782 21.33 16.45 -15.00
N ALA A 783 20.71 16.73 -13.84
CA ALA A 783 21.31 16.52 -12.53
C ALA A 783 21.21 15.05 -12.07
N ASP A 784 21.85 14.73 -10.93
CA ASP A 784 21.73 13.44 -10.26
C ASP A 784 20.29 13.15 -9.79
N ASP A 785 20.00 11.87 -9.47
CA ASP A 785 18.66 11.41 -9.09
C ASP A 785 18.09 12.16 -7.86
N LEU A 786 18.93 12.50 -6.89
CA LEU A 786 18.51 13.17 -5.68
C LEU A 786 18.05 14.61 -5.97
N LYS A 787 18.81 15.35 -6.79
CA LYS A 787 18.46 16.71 -7.21
C LYS A 787 17.22 16.73 -8.09
N ARG A 788 17.07 15.74 -8.99
CA ARG A 788 15.87 15.59 -9.82
C ARG A 788 14.63 15.31 -8.96
N ALA A 789 14.75 14.42 -7.96
CA ALA A 789 13.67 14.12 -7.01
C ALA A 789 13.28 15.35 -6.17
N ARG A 790 14.26 16.14 -5.70
CA ARG A 790 14.00 17.41 -5.00
C ARG A 790 13.24 18.40 -5.88
N ARG A 791 13.65 18.56 -7.15
CA ARG A 791 12.94 19.43 -8.07
C ARG A 791 11.51 18.94 -8.33
N ALA A 792 11.30 17.64 -8.50
CA ALA A 792 9.94 17.10 -8.65
C ALA A 792 9.05 17.42 -7.45
N ARG A 793 9.60 17.35 -6.23
CA ARG A 793 8.89 17.77 -5.00
C ARG A 793 8.61 19.28 -4.98
N ALA A 794 9.56 20.12 -5.39
CA ALA A 794 9.35 21.56 -5.47
C ALA A 794 8.24 21.92 -6.47
N ILE A 795 8.24 21.27 -7.64
CA ILE A 795 7.16 21.41 -8.62
C ILE A 795 5.83 20.92 -8.02
N GLY A 796 5.85 19.84 -7.24
CA GLY A 796 4.68 19.34 -6.52
C GLY A 796 4.09 20.41 -5.59
N LEU A 797 4.90 21.02 -4.74
CA LEU A 797 4.48 22.11 -3.84
C LEU A 797 3.91 23.32 -4.59
N ILE A 798 4.50 23.66 -5.74
CA ILE A 798 3.97 24.75 -6.60
C ILE A 798 2.59 24.36 -7.11
N LEU A 799 2.43 23.16 -7.65
CA LEU A 799 1.14 22.71 -8.20
C LEU A 799 0.07 22.61 -7.11
N GLU A 800 0.39 22.13 -5.92
CA GLU A 800 -0.52 22.14 -4.75
C GLU A 800 -0.94 23.58 -4.39
N GLY A 801 0.01 24.51 -4.32
CA GLY A 801 -0.27 25.93 -4.09
C GLY A 801 -1.14 26.58 -5.17
N LEU A 802 -1.15 26.04 -6.37
CA LEU A 802 -2.01 26.44 -7.48
C LEU A 802 -3.37 25.70 -7.52
N GLY A 803 -3.64 24.81 -6.55
CA GLY A 803 -4.91 24.10 -6.42
C GLY A 803 -5.02 22.79 -7.22
N PHE A 804 -3.90 22.22 -7.68
CA PHE A 804 -3.88 20.91 -8.33
C PHE A 804 -3.85 19.79 -7.27
N SER A 805 -4.47 18.66 -7.60
CA SER A 805 -4.21 17.39 -6.94
C SER A 805 -2.88 16.84 -7.47
N VAL A 806 -1.92 16.54 -6.58
CA VAL A 806 -0.53 16.24 -6.95
C VAL A 806 -0.09 14.87 -6.49
N GLU A 807 0.66 14.19 -7.35
CA GLU A 807 1.33 12.93 -7.08
C GLU A 807 2.81 13.06 -7.45
N VAL A 808 3.71 12.81 -6.48
CA VAL A 808 5.17 12.87 -6.70
C VAL A 808 5.78 11.50 -6.40
N VAL A 809 6.48 10.92 -7.40
CA VAL A 809 7.18 9.64 -7.26
C VAL A 809 8.57 9.77 -7.86
N GLY A 810 9.61 9.70 -7.03
CA GLY A 810 10.99 9.88 -7.46
C GLY A 810 11.20 11.23 -8.15
N ASP A 811 11.66 11.23 -9.39
CA ASP A 811 11.89 12.43 -10.22
C ASP A 811 10.67 12.84 -11.09
N ARG A 812 9.52 12.17 -10.88
CA ARG A 812 8.28 12.44 -11.61
C ARG A 812 7.26 13.15 -10.71
N VAL A 813 6.59 14.14 -11.27
CA VAL A 813 5.43 14.81 -10.67
C VAL A 813 4.26 14.81 -11.67
N VAL A 814 3.07 14.55 -11.16
CA VAL A 814 1.81 14.64 -11.92
C VAL A 814 0.85 15.50 -11.14
N GLY A 815 0.35 16.56 -11.78
CA GLY A 815 -0.70 17.44 -11.25
C GLY A 815 -1.98 17.34 -12.06
N ARG A 816 -3.14 17.31 -11.40
CA ARG A 816 -4.46 17.25 -12.03
C ARG A 816 -5.35 18.34 -11.46
N LEU A 817 -5.96 19.12 -12.33
CA LEU A 817 -6.97 20.13 -12.01
C LEU A 817 -8.24 19.81 -12.80
N HIS A 818 -9.39 19.77 -12.15
CA HIS A 818 -10.66 19.40 -12.77
C HIS A 818 -11.77 20.34 -12.33
N LYS A 819 -12.81 20.46 -13.18
CA LYS A 819 -14.07 21.13 -12.85
C LYS A 819 -13.86 22.59 -12.41
N ARG A 820 -13.12 23.35 -13.22
CA ARG A 820 -12.90 24.79 -13.05
C ARG A 820 -13.57 25.56 -14.19
N ASP A 821 -13.92 26.81 -13.93
CA ASP A 821 -14.43 27.66 -15.00
C ASP A 821 -13.39 27.92 -16.08
N THR A 822 -13.82 28.51 -17.20
CA THR A 822 -12.96 28.74 -18.35
C THR A 822 -11.82 29.70 -18.04
N GLU A 823 -12.08 30.79 -17.31
CA GLU A 823 -11.10 31.85 -17.05
C GLU A 823 -10.04 31.36 -16.04
N GLU A 824 -10.44 30.67 -14.98
CA GLU A 824 -9.51 30.05 -14.04
C GLU A 824 -8.63 29.00 -14.75
N THR A 825 -9.24 28.18 -15.62
CA THR A 825 -8.47 27.18 -16.40
C THR A 825 -7.42 27.86 -17.30
N LEU A 826 -7.75 28.97 -17.96
CA LEU A 826 -6.81 29.70 -18.82
C LEU A 826 -5.71 30.38 -17.98
N GLU A 827 -6.03 30.95 -16.83
CA GLU A 827 -5.04 31.49 -15.89
C GLU A 827 -4.02 30.42 -15.45
N LYS A 828 -4.52 29.24 -15.04
CA LYS A 828 -3.64 28.15 -14.66
C LYS A 828 -2.78 27.65 -15.82
N LEU A 829 -3.29 27.63 -17.05
CA LEU A 829 -2.50 27.31 -18.25
C LEU A 829 -1.36 28.31 -18.48
N TRP A 830 -1.63 29.60 -18.29
CA TRP A 830 -0.59 30.61 -18.37
C TRP A 830 0.49 30.41 -17.33
N LEU A 831 0.12 30.10 -16.07
CA LEU A 831 1.04 29.75 -15.00
C LEU A 831 1.83 28.48 -15.32
N MET A 832 1.23 27.47 -15.98
CA MET A 832 1.96 26.27 -16.43
C MET A 832 3.01 26.61 -17.47
N GLY A 833 2.74 27.58 -18.37
CA GLY A 833 3.73 28.10 -19.30
C GLY A 833 4.92 28.74 -18.59
N LYS A 834 4.66 29.56 -17.56
CA LYS A 834 5.71 30.16 -16.70
C LYS A 834 6.48 29.07 -15.92
N LEU A 835 5.79 28.06 -15.38
CA LEU A 835 6.41 26.95 -14.66
C LEU A 835 7.36 26.13 -15.54
N LEU A 836 6.95 25.85 -16.78
CA LEU A 836 7.79 25.17 -17.75
C LEU A 836 9.08 25.93 -18.06
N GLN A 837 9.02 27.24 -18.15
CA GLN A 837 10.19 28.10 -18.35
C GLN A 837 11.07 28.17 -17.09
N PHE A 838 10.45 28.37 -15.94
CA PHE A 838 11.13 28.52 -14.65
C PHE A 838 11.93 27.25 -14.28
N THR A 839 11.37 26.08 -14.54
CA THR A 839 11.95 24.79 -14.12
C THR A 839 13.10 24.30 -15.00
N ARG A 840 13.41 24.96 -16.12
CA ARG A 840 14.39 24.48 -17.12
C ARG A 840 15.81 24.30 -16.59
N GLN A 841 16.21 25.03 -15.53
CA GLN A 841 17.57 25.01 -14.99
C GLN A 841 17.61 24.81 -13.47
N THR A 842 16.48 24.56 -12.84
CA THR A 842 16.38 24.51 -11.38
C THR A 842 16.89 23.19 -10.77
N ASP A 843 17.04 22.12 -11.55
CA ASP A 843 17.57 20.85 -11.06
C ASP A 843 19.01 20.99 -10.51
N MET A 844 19.83 21.83 -11.13
CA MET A 844 21.19 22.09 -10.64
C MET A 844 21.24 22.88 -9.33
N LEU A 845 20.19 23.62 -9.02
CA LEU A 845 20.06 24.45 -7.82
C LEU A 845 19.49 23.68 -6.62
N MET A 846 19.04 22.42 -6.80
CA MET A 846 18.42 21.58 -5.75
C MET A 846 19.46 20.94 -4.82
N VAL A 847 20.25 21.76 -4.10
CA VAL A 847 21.38 21.29 -3.27
C VAL A 847 20.93 20.62 -1.98
N ASP A 848 19.85 21.08 -1.36
CA ASP A 848 19.32 20.61 -0.07
C ASP A 848 17.78 20.66 -0.01
N GLU A 849 17.18 20.27 1.12
CA GLU A 849 15.73 20.31 1.34
C GLU A 849 15.18 21.76 1.47
N LYS A 850 16.01 22.72 1.85
CA LYS A 850 15.60 24.12 1.94
C LYS A 850 15.40 24.71 0.54
N SER A 851 16.19 24.26 -0.44
CA SER A 851 16.06 24.68 -1.82
C SER A 851 14.72 24.25 -2.46
N VAL A 852 14.12 23.15 -1.97
CA VAL A 852 12.79 22.68 -2.41
C VAL A 852 11.71 23.70 -2.08
N ARG A 853 11.67 24.18 -0.82
CA ARG A 853 10.71 25.20 -0.37
C ARG A 853 11.01 26.57 -0.99
N ALA A 854 12.29 26.97 -1.03
CA ALA A 854 12.68 28.23 -1.62
C ALA A 854 12.26 28.36 -3.11
N MET A 855 12.34 27.27 -3.88
CA MET A 855 11.86 27.24 -5.26
C MET A 855 10.33 27.43 -5.33
N ALA A 856 9.59 26.75 -4.46
CA ALA A 856 8.14 26.84 -4.44
C ALA A 856 7.67 28.25 -4.04
N ASP A 857 8.25 28.80 -2.98
CA ASP A 857 7.93 30.15 -2.46
C ASP A 857 8.28 31.24 -3.49
N CYS A 858 9.40 31.08 -4.21
CA CYS A 858 9.79 31.97 -5.28
C CYS A 858 8.73 32.05 -6.37
N PHE A 859 8.30 30.91 -6.88
CA PHE A 859 7.29 30.83 -7.93
C PHE A 859 5.92 31.34 -7.46
N LEU A 860 5.45 30.90 -6.29
CA LEU A 860 4.14 31.26 -5.74
C LEU A 860 4.03 32.74 -5.35
N SER A 861 5.18 33.41 -5.10
CA SER A 861 5.22 34.88 -4.90
C SER A 861 5.24 35.69 -6.20
N GLY A 862 5.05 35.04 -7.36
CA GLY A 862 5.02 35.69 -8.68
C GLY A 862 6.38 35.96 -9.31
N ARG A 863 7.45 35.35 -8.78
CA ARG A 863 8.81 35.49 -9.33
C ARG A 863 9.11 34.34 -10.26
N TYR A 864 8.95 34.56 -11.56
CA TYR A 864 9.08 33.52 -12.58
C TYR A 864 10.44 33.51 -13.27
N VAL A 865 11.38 34.32 -12.82
CA VAL A 865 12.73 34.47 -13.40
C VAL A 865 13.78 34.33 -12.29
N LEU A 866 14.87 33.66 -12.59
CA LEU A 866 16.04 33.57 -11.73
C LEU A 866 16.99 34.73 -12.11
N ASP A 867 16.94 35.82 -11.36
CA ASP A 867 17.67 37.07 -11.61
C ASP A 867 18.57 37.51 -10.44
N GLY A 868 18.91 36.58 -9.54
CA GLY A 868 19.67 36.85 -8.32
C GLY A 868 18.84 37.33 -7.13
N SER A 869 17.55 37.61 -7.32
CA SER A 869 16.64 38.06 -6.26
C SER A 869 15.88 36.91 -5.59
N CYS A 870 16.02 35.69 -6.08
CA CYS A 870 15.35 34.51 -5.55
C CYS A 870 16.23 33.85 -4.45
N PRO A 871 15.65 33.55 -3.25
CA PRO A 871 16.37 32.88 -2.16
C PRO A 871 17.01 31.53 -2.55
N LEU A 872 16.52 30.92 -3.60
CA LEU A 872 17.07 29.70 -4.19
C LEU A 872 18.51 29.90 -4.72
N GLU A 873 18.78 31.05 -5.32
CA GLU A 873 20.10 31.34 -5.90
C GLU A 873 21.13 31.66 -4.81
N GLU A 874 20.71 32.35 -3.74
CA GLU A 874 21.58 32.61 -2.56
C GLU A 874 21.97 31.30 -1.86
N GLN A 875 21.07 30.35 -1.75
CA GLN A 875 21.36 29.06 -1.13
C GLN A 875 22.30 28.19 -1.97
N ALA A 876 22.14 28.21 -3.28
CA ALA A 876 23.04 27.49 -4.18
C ALA A 876 24.47 28.04 -4.15
N ALA A 877 24.63 29.35 -3.97
CA ALA A 877 25.93 29.99 -3.85
C ALA A 877 26.67 29.63 -2.53
N ARG A 878 25.92 29.43 -1.44
CA ARG A 878 26.48 29.01 -0.13
C ARG A 878 26.84 27.51 -0.05
N GLY A 879 26.23 26.66 -0.89
CA GLY A 879 26.48 25.21 -0.91
C GLY A 879 27.61 24.77 -1.83
N SER A 880 28.17 25.68 -2.61
CA SER A 880 29.28 25.45 -3.55
C SER A 880 30.65 25.93 -3.04
N GLY A 881 30.74 26.39 -1.75
CA GLY A 881 31.97 26.81 -1.10
C GLY A 881 32.66 25.72 -0.30
#